data_68961cd26d8d962b535b184d386bfd5b
#
_entry.id   68961cd26d8d962b535b184d386bfd5b
#
_cell.length_a   1.000
_cell.length_b   1.000
_cell.length_c   1.000
_cell.angle_alpha   90.00
_cell.angle_beta   90.00
_cell.angle_gamma   90.00
#
_symmetry.space_group_name_H-M   'P 1'
#
loop_
_entity.id
_entity.type
_entity.pdbx_description
1 polymer ?
#
loop_
_entity_poly.entity_id
_entity_poly.type
_entity_poly.pdbx_seq_one_letter_code
_entity_poly.pdbx_strand_id
1 'polypeptide(L)'
;MEKLTLVLAVICIAVFSLMSCAMAETGTAGNAPDYSQESSWLQIPEITKDVDTFYIYSTAYIESSFKEGSPDYATLDNEEMIAGAIGEYVTNASVFEDSTNVFVPFYRQAGMRFAGEISAKTGDIDAALSGISYNDISAALDCFFENYNNGRPFIIAGHSQGSAMVKYVLKNYFKEHPEYYKRMVAAYPIGYAVTKEDLEANPHLKFATGESDTGVIISWNTEGPKNVEENAHNAVVLPNAICINPLNWKLDDTYASADENMGSLVLNEKTGEYEIGDVGADAQLILDRGVILTHAKATPVELTDYFGPESFHDDDYTFYYNNIKDNVAKRIAAYKADAVDAPDYSNAACWAQIPEITKEVDTFFVYPTEYMAANEGDPDYAPLDNPEMIEGVQFDKLALASVYEDATNVFMPYYRQAGMMYAAAVGKETGDPRAAFATIPYSDITAALDYYFEHYNNGRPFIIAGHSQGSGIVSLVLAGYFKEHPEYCERMVAAYVIGFAITKDYLEANPHLKFAAEESDTGVIISWNTEGPRNIEENASNAVLLPNAISINPLNWKLDETYAPASENLGSFVLNEKTGKYEIGDIGADAQVVLSRGSILTNANSEPVGGDVFGPQSFHNGDYTFYYNNIKDNVAKRVAAYMADK
;
A
#
# COMPACT_ATOMS: atom_id res chain seq x y z
N MET A 1 -9.14 29.31 -32.35
CA MET A 1 -7.76 29.80 -32.43
C MET A 1 -7.59 31.25 -31.95
N GLU A 2 -8.30 32.25 -32.47
CA GLU A 2 -8.15 33.65 -32.01
C GLU A 2 -8.56 33.93 -30.55
N LYS A 3 -9.45 33.13 -29.95
CA LYS A 3 -9.91 33.30 -28.57
C LYS A 3 -8.93 32.66 -27.53
N LEU A 4 -8.23 31.58 -27.88
CA LEU A 4 -7.22 30.96 -27.03
C LEU A 4 -6.00 31.87 -26.89
N THR A 5 -5.63 32.59 -27.96
CA THR A 5 -4.50 33.53 -27.94
C THR A 5 -4.76 34.76 -27.07
N LEU A 6 -6.04 35.14 -26.88
CA LEU A 6 -6.40 36.32 -26.08
C LEU A 6 -6.41 36.03 -24.57
N VAL A 7 -6.80 34.81 -24.16
CA VAL A 7 -6.78 34.37 -22.74
C VAL A 7 -5.35 34.19 -22.25
N LEU A 8 -4.48 33.62 -23.06
CA LEU A 8 -3.03 33.50 -22.78
C LEU A 8 -2.35 34.88 -22.61
N ALA A 9 -2.82 35.93 -23.34
CA ALA A 9 -2.24 37.26 -23.23
C ALA A 9 -2.51 37.97 -21.88
N VAL A 10 -3.63 37.67 -21.21
CA VAL A 10 -3.97 38.33 -19.94
C VAL A 10 -3.24 37.67 -18.76
N ILE A 11 -3.02 36.34 -18.78
CA ILE A 11 -2.24 35.64 -17.77
C ILE A 11 -0.75 35.93 -17.91
N CYS A 12 -0.23 36.07 -19.13
CA CYS A 12 1.16 36.45 -19.39
C CYS A 12 1.55 37.82 -18.83
N ILE A 13 0.64 38.79 -18.72
CA ILE A 13 0.96 40.14 -18.25
C ILE A 13 1.21 40.18 -16.72
N ALA A 14 0.65 39.28 -15.95
CA ALA A 14 0.85 39.20 -14.50
C ALA A 14 2.17 38.47 -14.12
N VAL A 15 2.63 37.52 -14.93
CA VAL A 15 3.85 36.72 -14.71
C VAL A 15 5.11 37.37 -15.33
N PHE A 16 4.95 38.12 -16.42
CA PHE A 16 6.07 38.73 -17.18
C PHE A 16 6.73 39.95 -16.47
N SER A 17 6.19 40.47 -15.39
CA SER A 17 6.79 41.63 -14.69
C SER A 17 8.00 41.28 -13.80
N LEU A 18 8.40 40.00 -13.72
CA LEU A 18 9.52 39.53 -12.93
C LEU A 18 10.60 38.76 -13.71
N MET A 19 10.44 38.51 -15.01
CA MET A 19 11.48 37.86 -15.81
C MET A 19 12.34 38.88 -16.57
N SER A 20 13.45 39.32 -15.99
CA SER A 20 14.56 39.87 -16.72
C SER A 20 15.37 38.74 -17.35
N CYS A 21 15.26 38.63 -18.67
CA CYS A 21 15.89 37.64 -19.51
C CYS A 21 17.40 37.52 -19.29
N ALA A 22 17.86 36.45 -18.65
CA ALA A 22 19.20 35.91 -18.86
C ALA A 22 19.05 34.75 -19.84
N MET A 23 19.56 34.88 -21.06
CA MET A 23 19.56 33.83 -22.06
C MET A 23 20.36 32.62 -21.53
N ALA A 24 19.71 31.50 -21.32
CA ALA A 24 20.37 30.22 -21.09
C ALA A 24 21.15 29.82 -22.37
N GLU A 25 22.38 29.39 -22.22
CA GLU A 25 23.16 28.83 -23.33
C GLU A 25 22.42 27.60 -23.88
N THR A 26 22.15 27.60 -25.18
CA THR A 26 21.55 26.47 -25.89
C THR A 26 22.48 25.27 -25.78
N GLY A 27 22.09 24.30 -24.93
CA GLY A 27 22.83 23.04 -24.76
C GLY A 27 22.99 22.33 -26.12
N THR A 28 24.19 21.87 -26.40
CA THR A 28 24.53 21.05 -27.57
C THR A 28 23.74 19.73 -27.49
N ALA A 29 23.32 19.21 -28.63
CA ALA A 29 22.61 17.93 -28.74
C ALA A 29 23.38 16.82 -28.00
N GLY A 30 22.97 16.50 -26.74
CA GLY A 30 23.60 15.45 -25.92
C GLY A 30 23.58 15.71 -24.42
N ASN A 31 23.67 16.95 -23.96
CA ASN A 31 23.63 17.26 -22.53
C ASN A 31 22.25 17.71 -22.08
N ALA A 32 21.80 17.26 -20.91
CA ALA A 32 20.60 17.76 -20.26
C ALA A 32 20.72 19.25 -19.93
N PRO A 33 19.60 19.98 -19.81
CA PRO A 33 19.58 21.35 -19.29
C PRO A 33 20.20 21.44 -17.89
N ASP A 34 20.70 22.62 -17.54
CA ASP A 34 21.17 22.88 -16.19
C ASP A 34 19.99 23.23 -15.26
N TYR A 35 19.51 22.24 -14.52
CA TYR A 35 18.38 22.41 -13.59
C TYR A 35 18.75 23.11 -12.27
N SER A 36 20.02 23.50 -12.07
CA SER A 36 20.39 24.44 -11.00
C SER A 36 19.92 25.87 -11.31
N GLN A 37 19.55 26.13 -12.57
CA GLN A 37 19.02 27.43 -13.02
C GLN A 37 17.51 27.45 -12.93
N GLU A 38 16.93 28.48 -12.31
CA GLU A 38 15.47 28.67 -12.22
C GLU A 38 14.81 28.73 -13.60
N SER A 39 15.50 29.22 -14.63
CA SER A 39 15.00 29.28 -16.02
C SER A 39 14.77 27.91 -16.66
N SER A 40 15.27 26.84 -16.09
CA SER A 40 15.00 25.45 -16.50
C SER A 40 13.72 24.87 -15.90
N TRP A 41 13.01 25.65 -15.10
CA TRP A 41 11.76 25.26 -14.46
C TRP A 41 10.62 26.18 -14.87
N LEU A 42 9.45 25.61 -15.11
CA LEU A 42 8.20 26.35 -15.19
C LEU A 42 7.79 26.82 -13.78
N GLN A 43 7.94 25.93 -12.79
CA GLN A 43 7.56 26.21 -11.41
C GLN A 43 8.55 25.60 -10.42
N ILE A 44 9.08 26.44 -9.53
CA ILE A 44 9.71 26.06 -8.28
C ILE A 44 8.86 26.74 -7.18
N PRO A 45 8.13 26.00 -6.36
CA PRO A 45 7.21 26.59 -5.39
C PRO A 45 7.92 27.13 -4.15
N GLU A 46 7.26 28.05 -3.43
CA GLU A 46 7.58 28.27 -2.03
C GLU A 46 7.21 27.00 -1.23
N ILE A 47 8.13 26.54 -0.38
CA ILE A 47 7.92 25.32 0.41
C ILE A 47 7.04 25.63 1.61
N THR A 48 5.77 25.23 1.51
CA THR A 48 4.75 25.45 2.55
C THR A 48 4.07 24.14 2.98
N LYS A 49 4.34 23.04 2.29
CA LYS A 49 3.73 21.72 2.54
C LYS A 49 4.81 20.69 2.88
N ASP A 50 4.40 19.61 3.54
CA ASP A 50 5.30 18.51 3.94
C ASP A 50 5.51 17.48 2.83
N VAL A 51 4.79 17.60 1.71
CA VAL A 51 4.86 16.68 0.57
C VAL A 51 5.08 17.50 -0.70
N ASP A 52 5.86 16.98 -1.63
CA ASP A 52 6.11 17.60 -2.93
C ASP A 52 5.36 16.87 -4.04
N THR A 53 5.07 17.57 -5.14
CA THR A 53 4.70 16.95 -6.42
C THR A 53 5.71 17.33 -7.48
N PHE A 54 6.24 16.34 -8.18
CA PHE A 54 7.02 16.51 -9.39
C PHE A 54 6.09 16.24 -10.57
N TYR A 55 5.74 17.29 -11.32
CA TYR A 55 4.77 17.20 -12.40
C TYR A 55 5.45 17.32 -13.78
N ILE A 56 5.12 16.41 -14.70
CA ILE A 56 5.63 16.36 -16.07
C ILE A 56 4.48 16.65 -17.02
N TYR A 57 4.51 17.81 -17.67
CA TYR A 57 3.44 18.27 -18.54
C TYR A 57 3.36 17.50 -19.89
N SER A 58 2.19 17.56 -20.53
CA SER A 58 1.85 16.85 -21.77
C SER A 58 2.55 17.41 -23.01
N THR A 59 2.27 16.81 -24.19
CA THR A 59 2.78 17.31 -25.47
C THR A 59 2.20 18.70 -25.75
N ALA A 60 3.05 19.71 -25.73
CA ALA A 60 2.71 21.07 -26.13
C ALA A 60 3.45 21.51 -27.40
N TYR A 61 4.49 20.78 -27.83
CA TYR A 61 5.17 20.99 -29.11
C TYR A 61 4.46 20.20 -30.21
N ILE A 62 3.33 20.74 -30.73
CA ILE A 62 2.42 20.09 -31.66
C ILE A 62 2.52 20.72 -33.05
N GLU A 63 1.88 21.89 -33.25
CA GLU A 63 1.74 22.52 -34.57
C GLU A 63 3.10 22.89 -35.18
N SER A 64 3.99 23.47 -34.40
CA SER A 64 5.31 23.85 -34.89
C SER A 64 6.20 22.64 -35.19
N SER A 65 5.95 21.46 -34.59
CA SER A 65 6.69 20.25 -34.93
C SER A 65 6.46 19.75 -36.36
N PHE A 66 5.33 20.10 -36.98
CA PHE A 66 4.99 19.72 -38.35
C PHE A 66 5.53 20.72 -39.41
N LYS A 67 6.12 21.85 -39.01
CA LYS A 67 6.72 22.80 -39.95
C LYS A 67 7.97 22.22 -40.59
N GLU A 68 8.23 22.53 -41.83
CA GLU A 68 9.42 22.10 -42.57
C GLU A 68 10.70 22.56 -41.83
N GLY A 69 11.59 21.62 -41.55
CA GLY A 69 12.86 21.92 -40.86
C GLY A 69 12.76 22.02 -39.33
N SER A 70 11.58 21.76 -38.75
CA SER A 70 11.42 21.74 -37.28
C SER A 70 12.25 20.62 -36.63
N PRO A 71 12.86 20.86 -35.49
CA PRO A 71 13.61 19.84 -34.76
C PRO A 71 12.68 18.72 -34.24
N ASP A 72 13.24 17.54 -34.03
CA ASP A 72 12.51 16.37 -33.50
C ASP A 72 12.08 16.59 -32.04
N TYR A 73 12.85 17.39 -31.30
CA TYR A 73 12.57 17.78 -29.92
C TYR A 73 12.49 19.29 -29.79
N ALA A 74 11.53 19.78 -29.00
CA ALA A 74 11.42 21.20 -28.68
C ALA A 74 12.69 21.69 -27.94
N THR A 75 13.11 22.92 -28.20
CA THR A 75 14.06 23.62 -27.35
C THR A 75 13.34 24.21 -26.13
N LEU A 76 14.05 24.46 -25.01
CA LEU A 76 13.42 24.98 -23.78
C LEU A 76 12.82 26.38 -23.96
N ASP A 77 13.26 27.13 -24.98
CA ASP A 77 12.75 28.44 -25.34
C ASP A 77 11.64 28.40 -26.42
N ASN A 78 11.12 27.23 -26.74
CA ASN A 78 10.02 27.09 -27.70
C ASN A 78 8.74 27.71 -27.14
N GLU A 79 8.24 28.78 -27.79
CA GLU A 79 7.10 29.57 -27.30
C GLU A 79 5.80 28.74 -27.23
N GLU A 80 5.57 27.82 -28.18
CA GLU A 80 4.37 26.96 -28.20
C GLU A 80 4.41 25.98 -27.00
N MET A 81 5.57 25.36 -26.78
CA MET A 81 5.76 24.45 -25.64
C MET A 81 5.58 25.17 -24.31
N ILE A 82 6.18 26.34 -24.14
CA ILE A 82 6.05 27.14 -22.91
C ILE A 82 4.59 27.53 -22.67
N ALA A 83 3.89 28.01 -23.69
CA ALA A 83 2.49 28.41 -23.58
C ALA A 83 1.58 27.21 -23.20
N GLY A 84 1.79 26.05 -23.83
CA GLY A 84 1.07 24.83 -23.50
C GLY A 84 1.36 24.34 -22.09
N ALA A 85 2.63 24.33 -21.66
CA ALA A 85 3.02 23.94 -20.30
C ALA A 85 2.39 24.84 -19.22
N ILE A 86 2.29 26.17 -19.47
CA ILE A 86 1.58 27.10 -18.58
C ILE A 86 0.09 26.79 -18.52
N GLY A 87 -0.54 26.53 -19.66
CA GLY A 87 -1.96 26.17 -19.73
C GLY A 87 -2.24 24.89 -18.92
N GLU A 88 -1.42 23.87 -19.10
CA GLU A 88 -1.56 22.60 -18.42
C GLU A 88 -1.26 22.68 -16.92
N TYR A 89 -0.35 23.57 -16.50
CA TYR A 89 -0.18 23.84 -15.08
C TYR A 89 -1.50 24.26 -14.44
N VAL A 90 -2.24 25.16 -15.08
CA VAL A 90 -3.52 25.67 -14.56
C VAL A 90 -4.60 24.58 -14.56
N THR A 91 -4.67 23.75 -15.60
CA THR A 91 -5.75 22.76 -15.74
C THR A 91 -5.48 21.44 -15.02
N ASN A 92 -4.23 21.00 -14.94
CA ASN A 92 -3.87 19.67 -14.45
C ASN A 92 -2.98 19.73 -13.21
N ALA A 93 -1.81 20.41 -13.27
CA ALA A 93 -0.85 20.40 -12.16
C ALA A 93 -1.39 21.08 -10.89
N SER A 94 -2.25 22.11 -11.05
CA SER A 94 -2.86 22.85 -9.94
C SER A 94 -3.74 21.99 -9.03
N VAL A 95 -4.19 20.82 -9.49
CA VAL A 95 -4.94 19.85 -8.65
C VAL A 95 -4.17 19.40 -7.43
N PHE A 96 -2.83 19.47 -7.46
CA PHE A 96 -1.95 19.06 -6.36
C PHE A 96 -1.60 20.18 -5.38
N GLU A 97 -1.80 21.47 -5.74
CA GLU A 97 -1.32 22.64 -4.97
C GLU A 97 -1.89 22.75 -3.56
N ASP A 98 -3.13 22.33 -3.33
CA ASP A 98 -3.76 22.40 -2.01
C ASP A 98 -3.02 21.52 -1.00
N SER A 99 -2.44 20.42 -1.45
CA SER A 99 -1.84 19.38 -0.60
C SER A 99 -0.33 19.28 -0.69
N THR A 100 0.30 19.79 -1.77
CA THR A 100 1.74 19.60 -2.06
C THR A 100 2.41 20.88 -2.58
N ASN A 101 3.76 20.90 -2.53
CA ASN A 101 4.57 21.88 -3.23
C ASN A 101 4.81 21.37 -4.65
N VAL A 102 4.31 22.05 -5.68
CA VAL A 102 4.32 21.56 -7.06
C VAL A 102 5.53 22.07 -7.83
N PHE A 103 6.44 21.16 -8.22
CA PHE A 103 7.63 21.41 -9.05
C PHE A 103 7.35 20.97 -10.47
N VAL A 104 7.65 21.82 -11.45
CA VAL A 104 7.44 21.53 -12.88
C VAL A 104 8.70 21.93 -13.67
N PRO A 105 9.52 20.97 -14.12
CA PRO A 105 10.67 21.28 -14.97
C PRO A 105 10.24 21.53 -16.41
N PHE A 106 10.91 22.42 -17.12
CA PHE A 106 10.91 22.38 -18.57
C PHE A 106 11.79 21.22 -19.04
N TYR A 107 11.38 20.56 -20.11
CA TYR A 107 12.18 19.50 -20.74
C TYR A 107 11.99 19.53 -22.26
N ARG A 108 12.98 19.03 -23.00
CA ARG A 108 12.91 18.95 -24.46
C ARG A 108 11.95 17.85 -24.85
N GLN A 109 10.71 18.25 -25.16
CA GLN A 109 9.65 17.34 -25.58
C GLN A 109 9.92 16.74 -26.96
N ALA A 110 9.59 15.47 -27.15
CA ALA A 110 9.45 14.91 -28.49
C ALA A 110 8.26 15.56 -29.20
N GLY A 111 8.50 16.13 -30.38
CA GLY A 111 7.44 16.73 -31.19
C GLY A 111 6.46 15.68 -31.70
N MET A 112 5.18 16.07 -31.88
CA MET A 112 4.12 15.14 -32.30
C MET A 112 4.46 14.43 -33.61
N ARG A 113 5.02 15.13 -34.60
CA ARG A 113 5.51 14.54 -35.85
C ARG A 113 6.53 13.44 -35.62
N PHE A 114 7.57 13.72 -34.81
CA PHE A 114 8.66 12.79 -34.54
C PHE A 114 8.16 11.55 -33.78
N ALA A 115 7.35 11.77 -32.74
CA ALA A 115 6.75 10.68 -31.98
C ALA A 115 5.91 9.75 -32.87
N GLY A 116 5.10 10.32 -33.79
CA GLY A 116 4.34 9.55 -34.76
C GLY A 116 5.22 8.78 -35.77
N GLU A 117 6.33 9.36 -36.24
CA GLU A 117 7.29 8.67 -37.12
C GLU A 117 8.01 7.51 -36.41
N ILE A 118 8.37 7.67 -35.14
CA ILE A 118 8.99 6.62 -34.33
C ILE A 118 7.99 5.50 -34.07
N SER A 119 6.76 5.83 -33.68
CA SER A 119 5.69 4.86 -33.49
C SER A 119 5.43 4.02 -34.76
N ALA A 120 5.38 4.67 -35.93
CA ALA A 120 5.20 3.99 -37.21
C ALA A 120 6.36 3.04 -37.57
N LYS A 121 7.59 3.35 -37.13
CA LYS A 121 8.81 2.54 -37.40
C LYS A 121 8.99 1.40 -36.41
N THR A 122 8.70 1.62 -35.15
CA THR A 122 9.03 0.69 -34.03
C THR A 122 7.82 -0.05 -33.49
N GLY A 123 6.62 0.45 -33.74
CA GLY A 123 5.38 0.00 -33.05
C GLY A 123 5.27 0.52 -31.63
N ASP A 124 6.19 1.40 -31.19
CA ASP A 124 6.27 1.89 -29.81
C ASP A 124 6.55 3.41 -29.81
N ILE A 125 5.56 4.20 -29.40
CA ILE A 125 5.69 5.65 -29.31
C ILE A 125 6.63 6.06 -28.17
N ASP A 126 6.74 5.24 -27.11
CA ASP A 126 7.62 5.49 -25.97
C ASP A 126 9.11 5.51 -26.38
N ALA A 127 9.46 4.87 -27.49
CA ALA A 127 10.81 4.89 -28.05
C ALA A 127 11.29 6.31 -28.42
N ALA A 128 10.38 7.25 -28.72
CA ALA A 128 10.72 8.66 -28.95
C ALA A 128 11.15 9.39 -27.66
N LEU A 129 10.75 8.89 -26.51
CA LEU A 129 10.96 9.50 -25.19
C LEU A 129 12.23 8.99 -24.50
N SER A 130 12.73 7.82 -24.87
CA SER A 130 13.82 7.10 -24.19
C SER A 130 15.20 7.77 -24.28
N GLY A 131 15.33 8.83 -25.06
CA GLY A 131 16.59 9.55 -25.31
C GLY A 131 16.63 10.90 -24.59
N ILE A 132 16.50 11.97 -25.38
CA ILE A 132 16.68 13.36 -24.91
C ILE A 132 15.70 13.73 -23.81
N SER A 133 14.40 13.43 -23.99
CA SER A 133 13.38 13.76 -23.00
C SER A 133 13.60 13.04 -21.65
N TYR A 134 13.94 11.75 -21.69
CA TYR A 134 14.24 11.00 -20.48
C TYR A 134 15.49 11.48 -19.76
N ASN A 135 16.56 11.83 -20.51
CA ASN A 135 17.77 12.37 -19.93
C ASN A 135 17.53 13.73 -19.24
N ASP A 136 16.69 14.57 -19.84
CA ASP A 136 16.31 15.86 -19.25
C ASP A 136 15.53 15.65 -17.94
N ILE A 137 14.51 14.80 -17.96
CA ILE A 137 13.70 14.51 -16.76
C ILE A 137 14.53 13.83 -15.67
N SER A 138 15.44 12.91 -16.02
CA SER A 138 16.35 12.29 -15.05
C SER A 138 17.24 13.33 -14.37
N ALA A 139 17.83 14.25 -15.14
CA ALA A 139 18.64 15.34 -14.59
C ALA A 139 17.83 16.34 -13.75
N ALA A 140 16.56 16.57 -14.13
CA ALA A 140 15.65 17.38 -13.32
C ALA A 140 15.31 16.71 -11.99
N LEU A 141 15.10 15.38 -11.99
CA LEU A 141 14.86 14.58 -10.79
C LEU A 141 16.09 14.55 -9.87
N ASP A 142 17.30 14.39 -10.43
CA ASP A 142 18.54 14.48 -9.65
C ASP A 142 18.63 15.84 -8.93
N CYS A 143 18.44 16.93 -9.68
CA CYS A 143 18.42 18.26 -9.11
C CYS A 143 17.30 18.45 -8.05
N PHE A 144 16.11 17.94 -8.32
CA PHE A 144 14.97 17.99 -7.40
C PHE A 144 15.29 17.28 -6.08
N PHE A 145 15.78 16.05 -6.12
CA PHE A 145 16.08 15.28 -4.92
C PHE A 145 17.28 15.81 -4.15
N GLU A 146 18.32 16.28 -4.85
CA GLU A 146 19.53 16.79 -4.23
C GLU A 146 19.37 18.19 -3.62
N ASN A 147 18.58 19.08 -4.27
CA ASN A 147 18.58 20.51 -3.91
C ASN A 147 17.23 21.02 -3.37
N TYR A 148 16.11 20.43 -3.74
CA TYR A 148 14.78 20.97 -3.42
C TYR A 148 13.95 20.10 -2.49
N ASN A 149 13.90 18.79 -2.70
CA ASN A 149 13.01 17.90 -1.98
C ASN A 149 13.34 17.72 -0.49
N ASN A 150 14.62 17.80 -0.12
CA ASN A 150 15.09 17.71 1.26
C ASN A 150 14.48 16.53 2.05
N GLY A 151 14.36 15.37 1.41
CA GLY A 151 13.86 14.15 2.05
C GLY A 151 12.35 14.07 2.25
N ARG A 152 11.55 15.06 1.82
CA ARG A 152 10.09 15.00 1.92
C ARG A 152 9.51 13.86 1.08
N PRO A 153 8.39 13.26 1.50
CA PRO A 153 7.58 12.41 0.63
C PRO A 153 7.15 13.16 -0.63
N PHE A 154 6.91 12.44 -1.70
CA PHE A 154 6.54 13.07 -2.96
C PHE A 154 5.51 12.27 -3.77
N ILE A 155 4.82 12.99 -4.63
CA ILE A 155 3.99 12.48 -5.72
C ILE A 155 4.73 12.73 -7.03
N ILE A 156 4.70 11.78 -7.96
CA ILE A 156 5.09 12.02 -9.35
C ILE A 156 3.84 11.96 -10.23
N ALA A 157 3.62 12.96 -11.06
CA ALA A 157 2.41 13.05 -11.84
C ALA A 157 2.70 13.58 -13.25
N GLY A 158 1.78 13.33 -14.17
CA GLY A 158 1.85 13.86 -15.52
C GLY A 158 0.58 13.60 -16.30
N HIS A 159 0.55 14.11 -17.52
CA HIS A 159 -0.52 13.88 -18.50
C HIS A 159 0.07 13.51 -19.86
N SER A 160 -0.59 12.63 -20.61
CA SER A 160 -0.24 12.29 -22.00
C SER A 160 1.25 11.89 -22.14
N GLN A 161 2.06 12.64 -22.91
CA GLN A 161 3.51 12.40 -23.04
C GLN A 161 4.22 12.48 -21.68
N GLY A 162 3.79 13.40 -20.79
CA GLY A 162 4.28 13.47 -19.42
C GLY A 162 4.00 12.19 -18.62
N SER A 163 2.84 11.56 -18.82
CA SER A 163 2.50 10.29 -18.21
C SER A 163 3.30 9.11 -18.76
N ALA A 164 3.55 9.09 -20.06
CA ALA A 164 4.48 8.12 -20.66
C ALA A 164 5.88 8.28 -20.05
N MET A 165 6.32 9.52 -19.81
CA MET A 165 7.58 9.82 -19.13
C MET A 165 7.58 9.37 -17.66
N VAL A 166 6.48 9.60 -16.90
CA VAL A 166 6.31 9.07 -15.54
C VAL A 166 6.51 7.55 -15.53
N LYS A 167 5.90 6.81 -16.47
CA LYS A 167 6.11 5.36 -16.61
C LYS A 167 7.59 5.01 -16.84
N TYR A 168 8.29 5.78 -17.67
CA TYR A 168 9.73 5.59 -17.92
C TYR A 168 10.57 5.78 -16.65
N VAL A 169 10.26 6.83 -15.88
CA VAL A 169 10.90 7.12 -14.59
C VAL A 169 10.65 5.98 -13.59
N LEU A 170 9.42 5.51 -13.48
CA LEU A 170 9.06 4.40 -12.58
C LEU A 170 9.81 3.11 -12.91
N LYS A 171 9.95 2.79 -14.21
CA LYS A 171 10.58 1.54 -14.68
C LYS A 171 12.10 1.57 -14.61
N ASN A 172 12.73 2.74 -14.75
CA ASN A 172 14.18 2.87 -14.91
C ASN A 172 14.81 3.69 -13.78
N TYR A 173 14.49 4.98 -13.66
CA TYR A 173 15.11 5.87 -12.68
C TYR A 173 14.92 5.39 -11.23
N PHE A 174 13.69 5.09 -10.83
CA PHE A 174 13.42 4.63 -9.46
C PHE A 174 13.87 3.18 -9.19
N LYS A 175 14.10 2.38 -10.22
CA LYS A 175 14.75 1.08 -10.06
C LYS A 175 16.23 1.23 -9.68
N GLU A 176 16.87 2.28 -10.17
CA GLU A 176 18.27 2.63 -9.85
C GLU A 176 18.36 3.46 -8.55
N HIS A 177 17.26 4.10 -8.12
CA HIS A 177 17.15 4.93 -6.92
C HIS A 177 16.03 4.45 -5.98
N PRO A 178 16.13 3.23 -5.42
CA PRO A 178 15.10 2.67 -4.54
C PRO A 178 14.88 3.48 -3.26
N GLU A 179 15.88 4.25 -2.81
CA GLU A 179 15.79 5.17 -1.68
C GLU A 179 14.82 6.32 -1.93
N TYR A 180 14.71 6.81 -3.17
CA TYR A 180 13.71 7.79 -3.54
C TYR A 180 12.34 7.14 -3.70
N TYR A 181 12.27 5.98 -4.38
CA TYR A 181 11.00 5.26 -4.59
C TYR A 181 10.25 4.98 -3.29
N LYS A 182 10.96 4.61 -2.20
CA LYS A 182 10.37 4.37 -0.87
C LYS A 182 9.63 5.58 -0.30
N ARG A 183 9.93 6.79 -0.76
CA ARG A 183 9.29 8.03 -0.31
C ARG A 183 8.15 8.49 -1.22
N MET A 184 7.85 7.72 -2.28
CA MET A 184 6.76 8.05 -3.20
C MET A 184 5.41 7.74 -2.55
N VAL A 185 4.59 8.78 -2.37
CA VAL A 185 3.20 8.65 -1.90
C VAL A 185 2.35 7.96 -2.97
N ALA A 186 2.43 8.44 -4.20
CA ALA A 186 1.73 7.87 -5.35
C ALA A 186 2.31 8.39 -6.68
N ALA A 187 2.02 7.68 -7.77
CA ALA A 187 2.28 8.12 -9.13
C ALA A 187 0.96 8.27 -9.89
N TYR A 188 0.75 9.42 -10.55
CA TYR A 188 -0.45 9.73 -11.33
C TYR A 188 -0.09 9.91 -12.83
N PRO A 189 0.23 8.82 -13.57
CA PRO A 189 0.35 8.86 -15.03
C PRO A 189 -1.04 8.82 -15.66
N ILE A 190 -1.77 9.92 -15.62
CA ILE A 190 -3.13 10.04 -16.16
C ILE A 190 -3.08 10.38 -17.66
N GLY A 191 -4.03 9.84 -18.43
CA GLY A 191 -4.10 10.05 -19.88
C GLY A 191 -3.04 9.27 -20.67
N TYR A 192 -2.46 8.20 -20.10
CA TYR A 192 -1.60 7.26 -20.80
C TYR A 192 -1.68 5.87 -20.16
N ALA A 193 -1.86 4.83 -20.97
CA ALA A 193 -2.11 3.49 -20.45
C ALA A 193 -0.94 2.91 -19.63
N VAL A 194 -1.27 2.38 -18.46
CA VAL A 194 -0.46 1.44 -17.70
C VAL A 194 -1.01 0.05 -17.96
N THR A 195 -0.17 -0.92 -18.30
CA THR A 195 -0.60 -2.26 -18.71
C THR A 195 -0.26 -3.32 -17.66
N LYS A 196 -0.90 -4.49 -17.76
CA LYS A 196 -0.55 -5.65 -16.92
C LYS A 196 0.90 -6.07 -17.16
N GLU A 197 1.35 -6.02 -18.41
CA GLU A 197 2.72 -6.34 -18.81
C GLU A 197 3.74 -5.37 -18.19
N ASP A 198 3.37 -4.08 -18.02
CA ASP A 198 4.21 -3.11 -17.33
C ASP A 198 4.49 -3.53 -15.89
N LEU A 199 3.47 -4.02 -15.17
CA LEU A 199 3.60 -4.47 -13.79
C LEU A 199 4.33 -5.82 -13.68
N GLU A 200 4.01 -6.77 -14.57
CA GLU A 200 4.68 -8.08 -14.61
C GLU A 200 6.18 -7.95 -14.88
N ALA A 201 6.58 -7.04 -15.78
CA ALA A 201 7.97 -6.77 -16.09
C ALA A 201 8.71 -5.99 -14.99
N ASN A 202 7.98 -5.33 -14.10
CA ASN A 202 8.51 -4.46 -13.04
C ASN A 202 7.83 -4.78 -11.69
N PRO A 203 8.18 -5.90 -11.01
CA PRO A 203 7.47 -6.37 -9.81
C PRO A 203 7.50 -5.41 -8.61
N HIS A 204 8.38 -4.41 -8.60
CA HIS A 204 8.41 -3.36 -7.58
C HIS A 204 7.27 -2.34 -7.75
N LEU A 205 6.65 -2.27 -8.92
CA LEU A 205 5.53 -1.37 -9.20
C LEU A 205 4.21 -2.01 -8.77
N LYS A 206 3.34 -1.22 -8.17
CA LYS A 206 2.00 -1.62 -7.72
C LYS A 206 0.96 -0.67 -8.33
N PHE A 207 -0.15 -1.20 -8.79
CA PHE A 207 -1.30 -0.38 -9.19
C PHE A 207 -2.25 -0.20 -7.99
N ALA A 208 -2.90 0.95 -7.89
CA ALA A 208 -3.85 1.23 -6.81
C ALA A 208 -5.03 0.24 -6.85
N THR A 209 -5.45 -0.25 -5.70
CA THR A 209 -6.60 -1.15 -5.52
C THR A 209 -7.76 -0.48 -4.78
N GLY A 210 -7.52 0.73 -4.26
CA GLY A 210 -8.50 1.53 -3.53
C GLY A 210 -8.14 3.01 -3.47
N GLU A 211 -8.88 3.74 -2.66
CA GLU A 211 -8.81 5.20 -2.59
C GLU A 211 -7.57 5.74 -1.85
N SER A 212 -7.01 4.96 -0.91
CA SER A 212 -5.98 5.44 0.03
C SER A 212 -4.66 4.67 0.00
N ASP A 213 -4.48 3.72 -0.92
CA ASP A 213 -3.22 2.97 -1.06
C ASP A 213 -2.05 3.91 -1.31
N THR A 214 -0.86 3.58 -0.82
CA THR A 214 0.37 4.37 -0.98
C THR A 214 1.46 3.60 -1.71
N GLY A 215 2.42 4.32 -2.32
CA GLY A 215 3.46 3.71 -3.15
C GLY A 215 2.92 3.05 -4.42
N VAL A 216 1.82 3.54 -4.96
CA VAL A 216 1.04 2.93 -6.05
C VAL A 216 0.91 3.85 -7.27
N ILE A 217 0.53 3.24 -8.41
CA ILE A 217 0.22 3.92 -9.65
C ILE A 217 -1.29 4.10 -9.78
N ILE A 218 -1.73 5.28 -10.15
CA ILE A 218 -3.12 5.66 -10.43
C ILE A 218 -3.20 6.13 -11.87
N SER A 219 -4.03 5.49 -12.71
CA SER A 219 -4.13 5.85 -14.13
C SER A 219 -5.52 5.57 -14.68
N TRP A 220 -5.92 6.39 -15.65
CA TRP A 220 -7.08 6.21 -16.52
C TRP A 220 -6.93 7.00 -17.81
N ASN A 221 -7.78 6.70 -18.80
CA ASN A 221 -8.02 7.45 -20.00
C ASN A 221 -9.53 7.60 -20.17
N THR A 222 -10.02 8.79 -20.53
CA THR A 222 -11.45 9.09 -20.58
C THR A 222 -11.96 9.10 -22.02
N GLU A 223 -13.00 8.31 -22.29
CA GLU A 223 -13.63 8.20 -23.60
C GLU A 223 -15.15 8.34 -23.50
N GLY A 224 -15.76 8.83 -24.57
CA GLY A 224 -17.20 8.83 -24.75
C GLY A 224 -17.73 7.55 -25.42
N PRO A 225 -19.08 7.42 -25.49
CA PRO A 225 -19.75 6.22 -26.03
C PRO A 225 -19.30 5.81 -27.42
N LYS A 226 -19.04 6.73 -28.35
CA LYS A 226 -18.65 6.38 -29.72
C LYS A 226 -17.30 5.68 -29.81
N ASN A 227 -16.31 6.13 -29.02
CA ASN A 227 -15.01 5.46 -29.00
C ASN A 227 -15.13 4.03 -28.52
N VAL A 228 -15.94 3.81 -27.48
CA VAL A 228 -16.17 2.48 -26.89
C VAL A 228 -16.98 1.58 -27.83
N GLU A 229 -18.11 2.07 -28.38
CA GLU A 229 -19.00 1.31 -29.26
C GLU A 229 -18.33 0.92 -30.59
N GLU A 230 -17.55 1.85 -31.18
CA GLU A 230 -16.85 1.64 -32.44
C GLU A 230 -15.50 0.94 -32.26
N ASN A 231 -15.07 0.68 -31.01
CA ASN A 231 -13.73 0.24 -30.67
C ASN A 231 -12.66 1.07 -31.41
N ALA A 232 -12.84 2.40 -31.36
CA ALA A 232 -12.05 3.33 -32.14
C ALA A 232 -10.56 3.30 -31.73
N HIS A 233 -9.67 3.56 -32.69
CA HIS A 233 -8.25 3.72 -32.40
C HIS A 233 -8.03 4.89 -31.43
N ASN A 234 -7.21 4.66 -30.40
CA ASN A 234 -6.76 5.71 -29.49
C ASN A 234 -5.28 5.43 -29.14
N ALA A 235 -4.42 6.38 -29.48
CA ALA A 235 -2.96 6.21 -29.38
C ALA A 235 -2.43 6.04 -27.94
N VAL A 236 -3.19 6.52 -26.94
CA VAL A 236 -2.82 6.42 -25.51
C VAL A 236 -3.48 5.24 -24.80
N VAL A 237 -4.34 4.49 -25.50
CA VAL A 237 -4.99 3.28 -24.98
C VAL A 237 -4.29 2.06 -25.56
N LEU A 238 -3.63 1.30 -24.70
CA LEU A 238 -2.86 0.12 -25.06
C LEU A 238 -3.61 -1.18 -24.71
N PRO A 239 -3.36 -2.30 -25.40
CA PRO A 239 -3.90 -3.59 -24.97
C PRO A 239 -3.55 -3.93 -23.52
N ASN A 240 -4.48 -4.57 -22.80
CA ASN A 240 -4.32 -4.93 -21.38
C ASN A 240 -4.09 -3.72 -20.44
N ALA A 241 -4.54 -2.53 -20.83
CA ALA A 241 -4.50 -1.37 -19.97
C ALA A 241 -5.31 -1.60 -18.68
N ILE A 242 -4.81 -1.05 -17.58
CA ILE A 242 -5.44 -1.07 -16.27
C ILE A 242 -5.84 0.36 -15.93
N CYS A 243 -7.08 0.55 -15.50
CA CYS A 243 -7.59 1.83 -15.03
C CYS A 243 -8.24 1.68 -13.65
N ILE A 244 -8.27 2.77 -12.89
CA ILE A 244 -9.10 2.90 -11.70
C ILE A 244 -10.17 3.98 -11.95
N ASN A 245 -11.37 3.77 -11.45
CA ASN A 245 -12.46 4.74 -11.61
C ASN A 245 -12.19 5.99 -10.75
N PRO A 246 -12.10 7.20 -11.33
CA PRO A 246 -11.73 8.42 -10.59
C PRO A 246 -12.81 8.96 -9.64
N LEU A 247 -14.02 8.41 -9.65
CA LEU A 247 -15.11 8.82 -8.76
C LEU A 247 -15.23 7.89 -7.53
N ASN A 248 -15.23 6.55 -7.74
CA ASN A 248 -15.43 5.58 -6.67
C ASN A 248 -14.17 4.77 -6.30
N TRP A 249 -13.05 5.01 -6.98
CA TRP A 249 -11.73 4.38 -6.74
C TRP A 249 -11.73 2.85 -6.79
N LYS A 250 -12.59 2.25 -7.65
CA LYS A 250 -12.68 0.81 -7.86
C LYS A 250 -12.04 0.39 -9.17
N LEU A 251 -11.63 -0.89 -9.23
CA LEU A 251 -11.04 -1.54 -10.41
C LEU A 251 -12.06 -2.40 -11.17
N ASP A 252 -13.30 -2.43 -10.76
CA ASP A 252 -14.39 -3.16 -11.40
C ASP A 252 -15.27 -2.23 -12.26
N ASP A 253 -16.25 -2.78 -12.94
CA ASP A 253 -17.20 -2.07 -13.80
C ASP A 253 -18.35 -1.38 -13.04
N THR A 254 -18.20 -1.20 -11.71
CA THR A 254 -19.19 -0.47 -10.91
C THR A 254 -19.33 0.96 -11.44
N TYR A 255 -20.52 1.29 -11.91
CA TYR A 255 -20.86 2.63 -12.39
C TYR A 255 -20.86 3.63 -11.23
N ALA A 256 -20.22 4.76 -11.46
CA ALA A 256 -20.28 5.93 -10.58
C ALA A 256 -21.00 7.06 -11.30
N SER A 257 -22.06 7.57 -10.68
CA SER A 257 -22.92 8.59 -11.28
C SER A 257 -22.26 9.97 -11.22
N ALA A 258 -22.75 10.91 -12.04
CA ALA A 258 -22.30 12.30 -12.00
C ALA A 258 -22.55 12.97 -10.63
N ASP A 259 -23.47 12.46 -9.81
CA ASP A 259 -23.70 12.94 -8.44
C ASP A 259 -22.53 12.61 -7.48
N GLU A 260 -21.67 11.66 -7.84
CA GLU A 260 -20.43 11.31 -7.10
C GLU A 260 -19.24 12.19 -7.51
N ASN A 261 -19.41 12.99 -8.58
CA ASN A 261 -18.41 13.95 -9.02
C ASN A 261 -18.42 15.19 -8.11
N MET A 262 -17.30 15.47 -7.47
CA MET A 262 -17.15 16.58 -6.51
C MET A 262 -16.94 17.94 -7.20
N GLY A 263 -16.89 17.97 -8.51
CA GLY A 263 -16.77 19.18 -9.36
C GLY A 263 -15.61 19.11 -10.34
N SER A 264 -15.90 19.56 -11.56
CA SER A 264 -14.99 19.64 -12.70
C SER A 264 -14.38 21.04 -12.80
N LEU A 265 -13.17 21.16 -13.32
CA LEU A 265 -12.57 22.46 -13.66
C LEU A 265 -13.03 22.88 -15.05
N VAL A 266 -13.73 23.98 -15.18
CA VAL A 266 -14.31 24.46 -16.44
C VAL A 266 -13.90 25.88 -16.76
N LEU A 267 -13.70 26.17 -18.06
CA LEU A 267 -13.44 27.54 -18.51
C LEU A 267 -14.75 28.33 -18.55
N ASN A 268 -14.83 29.39 -17.77
CA ASN A 268 -15.92 30.36 -17.88
C ASN A 268 -15.69 31.25 -19.10
N GLU A 269 -16.41 31.01 -20.20
CA GLU A 269 -16.27 31.75 -21.48
C GLU A 269 -16.50 33.27 -21.34
N LYS A 270 -17.18 33.73 -20.28
CA LYS A 270 -17.46 35.17 -20.10
C LYS A 270 -16.32 35.91 -19.42
N THR A 271 -15.65 35.26 -18.47
CA THR A 271 -14.54 35.87 -17.72
C THR A 271 -13.19 35.47 -18.26
N GLY A 272 -13.11 34.34 -18.99
CA GLY A 272 -11.86 33.73 -19.43
C GLY A 272 -11.08 33.04 -18.29
N GLU A 273 -11.70 32.85 -17.13
CA GLU A 273 -11.09 32.21 -15.95
C GLU A 273 -11.62 30.79 -15.77
N TYR A 274 -10.80 29.91 -15.20
CA TYR A 274 -11.24 28.58 -14.80
C TYR A 274 -11.95 28.62 -13.46
N GLU A 275 -13.06 27.89 -13.33
CA GLU A 275 -13.85 27.77 -12.12
C GLU A 275 -14.35 26.34 -11.92
N ILE A 276 -14.75 25.99 -10.70
CA ILE A 276 -15.36 24.69 -10.45
C ILE A 276 -16.81 24.72 -10.95
N GLY A 277 -17.12 23.78 -11.82
CA GLY A 277 -18.43 23.60 -12.44
C GLY A 277 -18.83 22.13 -12.53
N ASP A 278 -19.93 21.90 -13.26
CA ASP A 278 -20.48 20.57 -13.49
C ASP A 278 -20.67 20.36 -15.01
N VAL A 279 -19.95 19.39 -15.55
CA VAL A 279 -20.09 18.95 -16.95
C VAL A 279 -20.90 17.66 -17.07
N GLY A 280 -21.44 17.16 -15.96
CA GLY A 280 -22.17 15.88 -15.89
C GLY A 280 -21.26 14.67 -16.11
N ALA A 281 -19.98 14.77 -15.76
CA ALA A 281 -19.03 13.66 -15.90
C ALA A 281 -19.33 12.58 -14.87
N ASP A 282 -19.81 11.45 -15.36
CA ASP A 282 -19.91 10.16 -14.70
C ASP A 282 -18.69 9.30 -15.02
N ALA A 283 -18.57 8.11 -14.45
CA ALA A 283 -17.46 7.22 -14.73
C ALA A 283 -17.85 5.74 -14.65
N GLN A 284 -17.56 4.97 -15.69
CA GLN A 284 -17.65 3.52 -15.67
C GLN A 284 -16.41 2.91 -16.33
N LEU A 285 -15.78 1.97 -15.63
CA LEU A 285 -14.62 1.27 -16.17
C LEU A 285 -15.06 0.25 -17.23
N ILE A 286 -14.49 0.35 -18.43
CA ILE A 286 -14.65 -0.62 -19.52
C ILE A 286 -13.45 -1.56 -19.49
N LEU A 287 -13.61 -2.69 -18.78
CA LEU A 287 -12.53 -3.63 -18.43
C LEU A 287 -11.76 -4.18 -19.63
N ASP A 288 -12.47 -4.53 -20.71
CA ASP A 288 -11.85 -5.11 -21.91
C ASP A 288 -11.04 -4.09 -22.71
N ARG A 289 -11.31 -2.79 -22.51
CA ARG A 289 -10.64 -1.69 -23.20
C ARG A 289 -9.64 -0.96 -22.30
N GLY A 290 -9.83 -1.01 -20.98
CA GLY A 290 -8.98 -0.32 -20.01
C GLY A 290 -9.13 1.21 -20.07
N VAL A 291 -10.38 1.71 -20.14
CA VAL A 291 -10.72 3.14 -20.20
C VAL A 291 -11.88 3.45 -19.27
N ILE A 292 -12.06 4.72 -18.96
CA ILE A 292 -13.25 5.26 -18.30
C ILE A 292 -14.22 5.76 -19.37
N LEU A 293 -15.40 5.17 -19.43
CA LEU A 293 -16.53 5.67 -20.19
C LEU A 293 -17.20 6.79 -19.39
N THR A 294 -17.43 7.94 -20.06
CA THR A 294 -18.20 9.06 -19.51
C THR A 294 -19.25 9.58 -20.49
N HIS A 295 -20.32 10.16 -19.95
CA HIS A 295 -21.37 10.87 -20.71
C HIS A 295 -21.28 12.38 -20.47
N ALA A 296 -20.10 12.90 -20.16
CA ALA A 296 -19.85 14.32 -19.94
C ALA A 296 -20.30 15.17 -21.12
N LYS A 297 -20.84 16.35 -20.81
CA LYS A 297 -21.28 17.33 -21.80
C LYS A 297 -20.14 18.28 -22.16
N ALA A 298 -19.17 17.75 -22.88
CA ALA A 298 -17.98 18.47 -23.29
C ALA A 298 -17.69 18.23 -24.78
N THR A 299 -16.75 18.97 -25.35
CA THR A 299 -16.31 18.80 -26.73
C THR A 299 -15.14 17.80 -26.76
N PRO A 300 -15.25 16.68 -27.48
CA PRO A 300 -14.14 15.75 -27.65
C PRO A 300 -12.91 16.39 -28.30
N VAL A 301 -11.74 15.77 -28.09
CA VAL A 301 -10.47 16.18 -28.70
C VAL A 301 -10.56 16.21 -30.24
N GLU A 302 -10.08 17.28 -30.86
CA GLU A 302 -10.17 17.45 -32.32
C GLU A 302 -9.26 16.51 -33.15
N LEU A 303 -8.21 15.92 -32.55
CA LEU A 303 -7.26 15.01 -33.20
C LEU A 303 -7.83 13.59 -33.35
N THR A 304 -8.95 13.45 -34.06
CA THR A 304 -9.72 12.20 -34.20
C THR A 304 -8.94 11.05 -34.84
N ASP A 305 -7.96 11.32 -35.68
CA ASP A 305 -7.09 10.30 -36.29
C ASP A 305 -6.17 9.62 -35.25
N TYR A 306 -5.89 10.30 -34.14
CA TYR A 306 -5.06 9.81 -33.06
C TYR A 306 -5.88 9.25 -31.88
N PHE A 307 -6.99 9.90 -31.53
CA PHE A 307 -7.73 9.61 -30.29
C PHE A 307 -9.15 9.06 -30.52
N GLY A 308 -9.56 8.90 -31.80
CA GLY A 308 -10.93 8.49 -32.15
C GLY A 308 -11.96 9.63 -32.10
N PRO A 309 -13.23 9.34 -32.45
CA PRO A 309 -14.25 10.36 -32.65
C PRO A 309 -14.81 10.97 -31.34
N GLU A 310 -14.56 10.37 -30.20
CA GLU A 310 -15.12 10.84 -28.92
C GLU A 310 -14.17 10.53 -27.76
N SER A 311 -12.96 11.06 -27.81
CA SER A 311 -11.99 11.04 -26.71
C SER A 311 -12.07 12.34 -25.93
N PHE A 312 -12.00 12.24 -24.60
CA PHE A 312 -11.88 13.37 -23.69
C PHE A 312 -10.48 13.41 -23.06
N HIS A 313 -9.48 13.09 -23.85
CA HIS A 313 -8.09 13.01 -23.41
C HIS A 313 -7.60 14.29 -22.73
N ASP A 314 -7.95 15.46 -23.29
CA ASP A 314 -7.55 16.76 -22.72
C ASP A 314 -8.25 17.06 -21.38
N ASP A 315 -9.32 16.32 -21.06
CA ASP A 315 -10.15 16.50 -19.88
C ASP A 315 -9.97 15.41 -18.83
N ASP A 316 -9.00 14.53 -18.99
CA ASP A 316 -8.73 13.44 -18.03
C ASP A 316 -8.55 13.93 -16.58
N TYR A 317 -7.98 15.12 -16.38
CA TYR A 317 -7.86 15.79 -15.08
C TYR A 317 -9.07 16.68 -14.76
N THR A 318 -9.47 17.49 -15.72
CA THR A 318 -10.46 18.56 -15.49
C THR A 318 -11.84 18.03 -15.14
N PHE A 319 -12.27 16.91 -15.72
CA PHE A 319 -13.56 16.29 -15.40
C PHE A 319 -13.69 15.84 -13.96
N TYR A 320 -12.61 15.33 -13.37
CA TYR A 320 -12.58 14.74 -12.03
C TYR A 320 -11.73 15.55 -11.03
N TYR A 321 -11.63 16.86 -11.28
CA TYR A 321 -10.66 17.73 -10.62
C TYR A 321 -10.72 17.69 -9.09
N ASN A 322 -11.91 17.87 -8.50
CA ASN A 322 -12.05 17.84 -7.05
C ASN A 322 -11.97 16.42 -6.46
N ASN A 323 -12.34 15.38 -7.22
CA ASN A 323 -12.15 13.99 -6.80
C ASN A 323 -10.66 13.63 -6.72
N ILE A 324 -9.83 14.15 -7.66
CA ILE A 324 -8.37 13.98 -7.60
C ILE A 324 -7.79 14.73 -6.40
N LYS A 325 -8.21 15.98 -6.15
CA LYS A 325 -7.77 16.75 -4.97
C LYS A 325 -8.03 16.00 -3.67
N ASP A 326 -9.23 15.48 -3.50
CA ASP A 326 -9.63 14.71 -2.32
C ASP A 326 -8.82 13.42 -2.20
N ASN A 327 -8.63 12.68 -3.30
CA ASN A 327 -7.81 11.48 -3.34
C ASN A 327 -6.34 11.75 -2.97
N VAL A 328 -5.74 12.82 -3.50
CA VAL A 328 -4.38 13.25 -3.16
C VAL A 328 -4.26 13.49 -1.65
N ALA A 329 -5.22 14.22 -1.06
CA ALA A 329 -5.24 14.49 0.37
C ALA A 329 -5.37 13.20 1.20
N LYS A 330 -6.24 12.27 0.80
CA LYS A 330 -6.41 10.96 1.46
C LYS A 330 -5.17 10.09 1.40
N ARG A 331 -4.50 10.00 0.23
CA ARG A 331 -3.26 9.23 0.10
C ARG A 331 -2.10 9.85 0.89
N ILE A 332 -1.99 11.18 0.95
CA ILE A 332 -1.02 11.86 1.81
C ILE A 332 -1.31 11.59 3.28
N ALA A 333 -2.57 11.61 3.69
CA ALA A 333 -2.95 11.29 5.06
C ALA A 333 -2.62 9.83 5.41
N ALA A 334 -2.92 8.88 4.51
CA ALA A 334 -2.55 7.48 4.66
C ALA A 334 -1.03 7.29 4.72
N TYR A 335 -0.28 7.90 3.79
CA TYR A 335 1.19 7.84 3.79
C TYR A 335 1.78 8.40 5.09
N LYS A 336 1.26 9.55 5.59
CA LYS A 336 1.70 10.12 6.86
C LYS A 336 1.31 9.24 8.06
N ALA A 337 0.18 8.56 7.99
CA ALA A 337 -0.21 7.58 9.00
C ALA A 337 0.71 6.36 9.00
N ASP A 338 1.13 5.91 7.81
CA ASP A 338 2.11 4.83 7.64
C ASP A 338 3.54 5.30 8.00
N ALA A 339 3.87 6.57 7.75
CA ALA A 339 5.16 7.20 8.00
C ALA A 339 5.28 7.86 9.39
N VAL A 340 4.38 7.58 10.33
CA VAL A 340 4.68 7.83 11.73
C VAL A 340 5.90 6.94 12.05
N ASP A 341 7.09 7.57 12.20
CA ASP A 341 8.34 6.87 12.47
C ASP A 341 8.08 5.73 13.45
N ALA A 342 8.49 4.54 13.05
CA ALA A 342 8.41 3.40 13.96
C ALA A 342 9.14 3.76 15.26
N PRO A 343 8.74 3.22 16.39
CA PRO A 343 9.40 3.49 17.66
C PRO A 343 10.91 3.21 17.57
N ASP A 344 11.70 4.02 18.26
CA ASP A 344 13.14 3.78 18.37
C ASP A 344 13.43 2.57 19.25
N TYR A 345 13.54 1.40 18.63
CA TYR A 345 13.81 0.14 19.34
C TYR A 345 15.24 0.01 19.89
N SER A 346 16.11 1.01 19.67
CA SER A 346 17.35 1.14 20.44
C SER A 346 17.08 1.52 21.90
N ASN A 347 15.91 2.12 22.15
CA ASN A 347 15.45 2.42 23.50
C ASN A 347 14.79 1.20 24.13
N ALA A 348 15.38 0.71 25.23
CA ALA A 348 14.84 -0.43 25.99
C ALA A 348 13.38 -0.20 26.49
N ALA A 349 12.92 1.04 26.61
CA ALA A 349 11.55 1.35 26.99
C ALA A 349 10.52 0.96 25.89
N CYS A 350 10.95 0.74 24.65
CA CYS A 350 10.11 0.22 23.56
C CYS A 350 9.96 -1.31 23.60
N TRP A 351 10.46 -1.98 24.64
CA TRP A 351 10.36 -3.42 24.82
C TRP A 351 9.64 -3.76 26.12
N ALA A 352 8.66 -4.64 26.04
CA ALA A 352 8.03 -5.24 27.22
C ALA A 352 8.96 -6.27 27.88
N GLN A 353 9.81 -6.92 27.05
CA GLN A 353 10.83 -7.86 27.53
C GLN A 353 12.06 -7.89 26.62
N ILE A 354 13.23 -7.71 27.21
CA ILE A 354 14.54 -8.06 26.66
C ILE A 354 15.13 -9.07 27.63
N PRO A 355 15.35 -10.33 27.23
CA PRO A 355 15.81 -11.38 28.15
C PRO A 355 17.32 -11.30 28.39
N GLU A 356 17.79 -11.90 29.50
CA GLU A 356 19.17 -12.36 29.61
C GLU A 356 19.37 -13.54 28.63
N ILE A 357 20.41 -13.49 27.80
CA ILE A 357 20.67 -14.52 26.81
C ILE A 357 21.30 -15.75 27.50
N THR A 358 20.49 -16.78 27.70
CA THR A 358 20.89 -18.03 28.35
C THR A 358 20.61 -19.28 27.49
N LYS A 359 19.90 -19.11 26.38
CA LYS A 359 19.47 -20.19 25.47
C LYS A 359 20.08 -20.02 24.08
N GLU A 360 20.15 -21.09 23.31
CA GLU A 360 20.67 -21.11 21.95
C GLU A 360 19.64 -20.69 20.89
N VAL A 361 18.38 -20.62 21.28
CA VAL A 361 17.25 -20.23 20.41
C VAL A 361 16.51 -19.06 21.05
N ASP A 362 16.01 -18.15 20.22
CA ASP A 362 15.20 -17.01 20.66
C ASP A 362 13.71 -17.22 20.35
N THR A 363 12.84 -16.49 21.03
CA THR A 363 11.46 -16.26 20.62
C THR A 363 11.21 -14.76 20.49
N PHE A 364 10.68 -14.34 19.34
CA PHE A 364 10.13 -13.00 19.14
C PHE A 364 8.61 -13.10 19.26
N PHE A 365 8.06 -12.50 20.32
CA PHE A 365 6.65 -12.64 20.67
C PHE A 365 5.89 -11.33 20.42
N VAL A 366 4.77 -11.39 19.67
CA VAL A 366 3.87 -10.26 19.37
C VAL A 366 2.56 -10.47 20.12
N TYR A 367 2.30 -9.62 21.13
CA TYR A 367 1.17 -9.77 22.04
C TYR A 367 -0.18 -9.40 21.39
N PRO A 368 -1.33 -9.84 21.96
CA PRO A 368 -2.68 -9.59 21.45
C PRO A 368 -3.14 -8.14 21.67
N THR A 369 -4.41 -7.86 21.32
CA THR A 369 -5.03 -6.56 21.53
C THR A 369 -5.32 -6.33 23.01
N GLU A 370 -4.70 -5.32 23.58
CA GLU A 370 -4.90 -4.86 24.96
C GLU A 370 -5.52 -3.44 25.00
N TYR A 371 -5.68 -2.81 23.87
CA TYR A 371 -6.28 -1.50 23.72
C TYR A 371 -7.66 -1.60 23.06
N MET A 372 -8.70 -1.27 23.81
CA MET A 372 -10.08 -1.45 23.32
C MET A 372 -10.54 -0.34 22.39
N ALA A 373 -10.08 0.91 22.54
CA ALA A 373 -10.56 2.10 21.82
C ALA A 373 -12.10 2.20 21.84
N ALA A 374 -12.70 2.06 23.03
CA ALA A 374 -14.14 1.87 23.17
C ALA A 374 -14.93 3.18 23.23
N ASN A 375 -14.27 4.35 23.42
CA ASN A 375 -14.92 5.63 23.57
C ASN A 375 -14.87 6.43 22.26
N GLU A 376 -15.87 7.28 22.04
CA GLU A 376 -15.86 8.22 20.92
C GLU A 376 -14.68 9.20 21.05
N GLY A 377 -13.82 9.26 20.02
CA GLY A 377 -12.62 10.09 20.00
C GLY A 377 -11.35 9.42 20.50
N ASP A 378 -11.42 8.15 20.94
CA ASP A 378 -10.21 7.35 21.16
C ASP A 378 -9.45 7.20 19.83
N PRO A 379 -8.11 7.26 19.82
CA PRO A 379 -7.34 7.05 18.60
C PRO A 379 -7.48 5.61 18.07
N ASP A 380 -7.42 5.44 16.76
CA ASP A 380 -7.48 4.12 16.11
C ASP A 380 -6.30 3.21 16.51
N TYR A 381 -5.15 3.82 16.85
CA TYR A 381 -3.94 3.13 17.29
C TYR A 381 -3.49 3.62 18.67
N ALA A 382 -3.19 2.70 19.57
CA ALA A 382 -2.67 3.01 20.90
C ALA A 382 -1.27 3.63 20.82
N PRO A 383 -0.98 4.74 21.53
CA PRO A 383 0.40 5.17 21.72
C PRO A 383 1.15 4.15 22.61
N LEU A 384 2.48 4.07 22.48
CA LEU A 384 3.30 3.08 23.22
C LEU A 384 3.23 3.22 24.74
N ASP A 385 2.91 4.38 25.25
CA ASP A 385 2.76 4.69 26.67
C ASP A 385 1.31 4.58 27.18
N ASN A 386 0.42 3.97 26.38
CA ASN A 386 -0.97 3.74 26.79
C ASN A 386 -1.02 2.83 28.02
N PRO A 387 -1.61 3.30 29.15
CA PRO A 387 -1.59 2.55 30.41
C PRO A 387 -2.37 1.23 30.36
N GLU A 388 -3.53 1.20 29.66
CA GLU A 388 -4.35 -0.02 29.48
C GLU A 388 -3.56 -1.09 28.75
N MET A 389 -2.93 -0.72 27.63
CA MET A 389 -2.07 -1.61 26.85
C MET A 389 -0.91 -2.14 27.69
N ILE A 390 -0.18 -1.27 28.40
CA ILE A 390 0.98 -1.68 29.22
C ILE A 390 0.58 -2.65 30.31
N GLU A 391 -0.57 -2.44 30.99
CA GLU A 391 -1.07 -3.34 32.04
C GLU A 391 -1.44 -4.71 31.46
N GLY A 392 -2.19 -4.76 30.33
CA GLY A 392 -2.56 -6.00 29.66
C GLY A 392 -1.36 -6.80 29.19
N VAL A 393 -0.37 -6.14 28.61
CA VAL A 393 0.87 -6.79 28.15
C VAL A 393 1.65 -7.47 29.28
N GLN A 394 1.57 -7.00 30.55
CA GLN A 394 2.20 -7.72 31.68
C GLN A 394 1.48 -9.04 31.95
N PHE A 395 0.17 -9.11 31.76
CA PHE A 395 -0.55 -10.38 31.84
C PHE A 395 -0.20 -11.31 30.69
N ASP A 396 -0.13 -10.83 29.47
CA ASP A 396 0.25 -11.62 28.28
C ASP A 396 1.66 -12.21 28.41
N LYS A 397 2.58 -11.44 28.95
CA LYS A 397 3.91 -11.93 29.26
C LYS A 397 3.86 -13.15 30.19
N LEU A 398 3.02 -13.10 31.23
CA LEU A 398 2.86 -14.18 32.18
C LEU A 398 2.08 -15.38 31.62
N ALA A 399 1.01 -15.13 30.85
CA ALA A 399 0.05 -16.16 30.44
C ALA A 399 0.35 -16.77 29.07
N LEU A 400 0.97 -16.01 28.16
CA LEU A 400 1.18 -16.40 26.77
C LEU A 400 2.67 -16.54 26.44
N ALA A 401 3.47 -15.50 26.62
CA ALA A 401 4.88 -15.52 26.22
C ALA A 401 5.74 -16.48 27.09
N SER A 402 5.38 -16.69 28.34
CA SER A 402 6.12 -17.57 29.26
C SER A 402 6.15 -19.05 28.84
N VAL A 403 5.26 -19.49 27.91
CA VAL A 403 5.32 -20.87 27.38
C VAL A 403 6.63 -21.17 26.65
N TYR A 404 7.33 -20.13 26.19
CA TYR A 404 8.57 -20.21 25.41
C TYR A 404 9.83 -20.12 26.29
N GLU A 405 9.74 -19.55 27.50
CA GLU A 405 10.90 -19.18 28.35
C GLU A 405 11.79 -20.35 28.79
N ASP A 406 11.21 -21.55 28.94
CA ASP A 406 12.00 -22.72 29.33
C ASP A 406 12.99 -23.14 28.23
N ALA A 407 12.63 -22.97 26.97
CA ALA A 407 13.39 -23.42 25.81
C ALA A 407 14.13 -22.29 25.06
N THR A 408 13.68 -21.03 25.17
CA THR A 408 14.16 -19.90 24.36
C THR A 408 14.37 -18.63 25.18
N ASN A 409 15.10 -17.66 24.60
CA ASN A 409 15.20 -16.29 25.10
C ASN A 409 14.04 -15.49 24.52
N VAL A 410 13.10 -14.97 25.30
CA VAL A 410 11.89 -14.35 24.82
C VAL A 410 12.04 -12.83 24.72
N PHE A 411 11.99 -12.30 23.50
CA PHE A 411 11.94 -10.88 23.18
C PHE A 411 10.49 -10.46 22.88
N MET A 412 10.06 -9.35 23.44
CA MET A 412 8.69 -8.86 23.30
C MET A 412 8.70 -7.34 23.14
N PRO A 413 8.57 -6.79 21.93
CA PRO A 413 8.50 -5.34 21.71
C PRO A 413 7.12 -4.80 22.11
N TYR A 414 7.05 -3.55 22.57
CA TYR A 414 5.81 -2.78 22.50
C TYR A 414 5.61 -2.30 21.05
N TYR A 415 4.37 -2.24 20.61
CA TYR A 415 4.00 -1.71 19.30
C TYR A 415 2.66 -0.94 19.40
N ARG A 416 2.43 0.00 18.50
CA ARG A 416 1.18 0.76 18.45
C ARG A 416 0.07 -0.14 17.93
N GLN A 417 -0.74 -0.68 18.82
CA GLN A 417 -1.84 -1.58 18.48
C GLN A 417 -2.98 -0.86 17.75
N ALA A 418 -3.62 -1.54 16.81
CA ALA A 418 -4.95 -1.18 16.38
C ALA A 418 -5.96 -1.43 17.52
N GLY A 419 -6.80 -0.45 17.83
CA GLY A 419 -7.85 -0.60 18.81
C GLY A 419 -8.86 -1.68 18.40
N MET A 420 -9.43 -2.41 19.37
CA MET A 420 -10.38 -3.51 19.11
C MET A 420 -11.57 -3.04 18.26
N MET A 421 -12.14 -1.89 18.58
CA MET A 421 -13.32 -1.37 17.87
C MET A 421 -12.97 -0.96 16.44
N TYR A 422 -11.80 -0.36 16.23
CA TYR A 422 -11.30 -0.01 14.91
C TYR A 422 -11.04 -1.27 14.06
N ALA A 423 -10.30 -2.24 14.60
CA ALA A 423 -10.02 -3.50 13.90
C ALA A 423 -11.30 -4.27 13.53
N ALA A 424 -12.30 -4.29 14.43
CA ALA A 424 -13.60 -4.90 14.16
C ALA A 424 -14.37 -4.17 13.04
N ALA A 425 -14.33 -2.84 13.00
CA ALA A 425 -14.95 -2.04 11.94
C ALA A 425 -14.29 -2.31 10.58
N VAL A 426 -12.95 -2.26 10.51
CA VAL A 426 -12.18 -2.58 9.30
C VAL A 426 -12.44 -4.02 8.84
N GLY A 427 -12.44 -4.98 9.76
CA GLY A 427 -12.72 -6.38 9.44
C GLY A 427 -14.14 -6.60 8.89
N LYS A 428 -15.12 -5.84 9.37
CA LYS A 428 -16.49 -5.87 8.85
C LYS A 428 -16.58 -5.28 7.44
N GLU A 429 -15.83 -4.24 7.15
CA GLU A 429 -15.80 -3.56 5.85
C GLU A 429 -15.04 -4.38 4.79
N THR A 430 -13.85 -4.86 5.13
CA THR A 430 -12.93 -5.53 4.20
C THR A 430 -13.10 -7.05 4.14
N GLY A 431 -13.76 -7.64 5.13
CA GLY A 431 -13.83 -9.09 5.33
C GLY A 431 -12.61 -9.69 6.02
N ASP A 432 -11.59 -8.88 6.36
CA ASP A 432 -10.35 -9.32 7.00
C ASP A 432 -9.78 -8.24 7.95
N PRO A 433 -9.76 -8.46 9.27
CA PRO A 433 -9.23 -7.49 10.22
C PRO A 433 -7.72 -7.22 10.07
N ARG A 434 -6.97 -8.05 9.32
CA ARG A 434 -5.55 -7.77 9.02
C ARG A 434 -5.33 -6.45 8.29
N ALA A 435 -6.33 -5.94 7.58
CA ALA A 435 -6.25 -4.62 6.95
C ALA A 435 -5.98 -3.49 7.97
N ALA A 436 -6.48 -3.61 9.21
CA ALA A 436 -6.17 -2.66 10.29
C ALA A 436 -4.75 -2.83 10.85
N PHE A 437 -4.12 -3.98 10.65
CA PHE A 437 -2.79 -4.30 11.19
C PHE A 437 -1.67 -4.06 10.18
N ALA A 438 -2.00 -3.94 8.89
CA ALA A 438 -1.04 -3.89 7.79
C ALA A 438 -0.27 -2.56 7.68
N THR A 439 -0.61 -1.55 8.47
CA THR A 439 0.00 -0.22 8.49
C THR A 439 0.89 -0.04 9.73
N ILE A 440 0.50 0.81 10.67
CA ILE A 440 1.28 1.16 11.86
C ILE A 440 1.75 -0.06 12.67
N PRO A 441 0.87 -1.04 13.02
CA PRO A 441 1.32 -2.21 13.78
C PRO A 441 2.37 -3.04 13.04
N TYR A 442 2.19 -3.24 11.74
CA TYR A 442 3.15 -3.98 10.90
C TYR A 442 4.49 -3.23 10.79
N SER A 443 4.45 -1.91 10.55
CA SER A 443 5.65 -1.07 10.48
C SER A 443 6.45 -1.09 11.80
N ASP A 444 5.77 -1.00 12.94
CA ASP A 444 6.41 -1.09 14.25
C ASP A 444 7.08 -2.44 14.46
N ILE A 445 6.38 -3.53 14.16
CA ILE A 445 6.93 -4.88 14.35
C ILE A 445 8.08 -5.18 13.40
N THR A 446 8.04 -4.73 12.14
CA THR A 446 9.17 -4.90 11.21
C THR A 446 10.39 -4.09 11.64
N ALA A 447 10.22 -2.86 12.13
CA ALA A 447 11.31 -2.06 12.70
C ALA A 447 11.90 -2.72 13.99
N ALA A 448 11.04 -3.31 14.82
CA ALA A 448 11.51 -4.07 15.97
C ALA A 448 12.29 -5.34 15.55
N LEU A 449 11.88 -6.02 14.48
CA LEU A 449 12.58 -7.18 13.92
C LEU A 449 13.94 -6.77 13.32
N ASP A 450 14.01 -5.66 12.58
CA ASP A 450 15.28 -5.12 12.07
C ASP A 450 16.27 -4.90 13.22
N TYR A 451 15.84 -4.17 14.26
CA TYR A 451 16.69 -3.93 15.44
C TYR A 451 17.06 -5.23 16.17
N TYR A 452 16.10 -6.16 16.33
CA TYR A 452 16.33 -7.45 16.95
C TYR A 452 17.36 -8.28 16.20
N PHE A 453 17.24 -8.42 14.86
CA PHE A 453 18.18 -9.21 14.05
C PHE A 453 19.57 -8.57 14.01
N GLU A 454 19.65 -7.24 13.95
CA GLU A 454 20.92 -6.53 13.89
C GLU A 454 21.66 -6.52 15.23
N HIS A 455 20.95 -6.35 16.36
CA HIS A 455 21.58 -6.07 17.65
C HIS A 455 21.43 -7.15 18.70
N TYR A 456 20.36 -7.94 18.67
CA TYR A 456 20.07 -8.91 19.73
C TYR A 456 20.22 -10.38 19.32
N ASN A 457 19.75 -10.76 18.15
CA ASN A 457 19.66 -12.16 17.73
C ASN A 457 21.03 -12.83 17.52
N ASN A 458 22.01 -12.10 17.01
CA ASN A 458 23.38 -12.61 16.76
C ASN A 458 23.41 -13.94 15.99
N GLY A 459 22.53 -14.11 15.00
CA GLY A 459 22.46 -15.28 14.15
C GLY A 459 21.85 -16.55 14.76
N ARG A 460 21.30 -16.49 15.99
CA ARG A 460 20.63 -17.64 16.62
C ARG A 460 19.38 -18.05 15.83
N PRO A 461 19.02 -19.34 15.80
CA PRO A 461 17.69 -19.76 15.39
C PRO A 461 16.61 -19.10 16.26
N PHE A 462 15.42 -18.94 15.69
CA PHE A 462 14.35 -18.27 16.43
C PHE A 462 12.97 -18.86 16.12
N ILE A 463 12.06 -18.65 17.07
CA ILE A 463 10.62 -18.81 16.92
C ILE A 463 10.03 -17.40 16.77
N ILE A 464 9.07 -17.22 15.86
CA ILE A 464 8.19 -16.06 15.88
C ILE A 464 6.82 -16.51 16.35
N ALA A 465 6.22 -15.76 17.27
CA ALA A 465 4.96 -16.17 17.87
C ALA A 465 4.05 -14.98 18.15
N GLY A 466 2.75 -15.22 18.18
CA GLY A 466 1.78 -14.20 18.55
C GLY A 466 0.45 -14.80 18.99
N HIS A 467 -0.45 -13.91 19.42
CA HIS A 467 -1.84 -14.23 19.68
C HIS A 467 -2.75 -13.14 19.11
N SER A 468 -3.94 -13.50 18.61
CA SER A 468 -4.95 -12.56 18.15
C SER A 468 -4.39 -11.55 17.14
N GLN A 469 -4.46 -10.23 17.39
CA GLN A 469 -3.85 -9.19 16.56
C GLN A 469 -2.36 -9.46 16.32
N GLY A 470 -1.61 -9.86 17.36
CA GLY A 470 -0.21 -10.22 17.21
C GLY A 470 0.01 -11.35 16.21
N SER A 471 -0.85 -12.37 16.19
CA SER A 471 -0.84 -13.43 15.17
C SER A 471 -1.20 -12.92 13.77
N GLY A 472 -2.16 -12.01 13.69
CA GLY A 472 -2.49 -11.33 12.43
C GLY A 472 -1.27 -10.61 11.85
N ILE A 473 -0.53 -9.87 12.69
CA ILE A 473 0.72 -9.18 12.28
C ILE A 473 1.80 -10.20 11.92
N VAL A 474 2.00 -11.26 12.72
CA VAL A 474 2.96 -12.33 12.38
C VAL A 474 2.66 -12.95 11.02
N SER A 475 1.39 -13.15 10.67
CA SER A 475 1.03 -13.64 9.34
C SER A 475 1.42 -12.66 8.22
N LEU A 476 1.31 -11.36 8.43
CA LEU A 476 1.79 -10.34 7.49
C LEU A 476 3.32 -10.33 7.39
N VAL A 477 4.04 -10.46 8.52
CA VAL A 477 5.50 -10.57 8.56
C VAL A 477 5.99 -11.79 7.76
N LEU A 478 5.35 -12.95 7.94
CA LEU A 478 5.68 -14.17 7.20
C LEU A 478 5.48 -14.02 5.69
N ALA A 479 4.39 -13.36 5.27
CA ALA A 479 4.05 -13.19 3.86
C ALA A 479 4.88 -12.09 3.15
N GLY A 480 5.24 -11.02 3.86
CA GLY A 480 5.96 -9.86 3.34
C GLY A 480 7.42 -9.84 3.76
N TYR A 481 7.70 -9.45 5.00
CA TYR A 481 9.05 -9.22 5.52
C TYR A 481 9.99 -10.43 5.34
N PHE A 482 9.56 -11.65 5.67
CA PHE A 482 10.40 -12.85 5.50
C PHE A 482 10.53 -13.31 4.04
N LYS A 483 9.62 -12.90 3.16
CA LYS A 483 9.78 -13.10 1.72
C LYS A 483 10.90 -12.21 1.15
N GLU A 484 11.06 -11.01 1.71
CA GLU A 484 12.13 -10.06 1.36
C GLU A 484 13.46 -10.41 2.06
N HIS A 485 13.41 -11.15 3.18
CA HIS A 485 14.54 -11.59 4.00
C HIS A 485 14.59 -13.12 4.15
N PRO A 486 14.83 -13.87 3.05
CA PRO A 486 14.82 -15.34 3.08
C PRO A 486 15.87 -15.94 4.04
N GLU A 487 16.97 -15.23 4.31
CA GLU A 487 18.02 -15.62 5.27
C GLU A 487 17.50 -15.71 6.71
N TYR A 488 16.47 -14.95 7.07
CA TYR A 488 15.81 -15.07 8.37
C TYR A 488 14.85 -16.27 8.38
N CYS A 489 14.10 -16.47 7.30
CA CYS A 489 13.19 -17.61 7.16
C CYS A 489 13.91 -18.95 7.32
N GLU A 490 15.14 -19.08 6.78
CA GLU A 490 15.99 -20.29 6.91
C GLU A 490 16.41 -20.61 8.34
N ARG A 491 16.38 -19.61 9.24
CA ARG A 491 16.73 -19.77 10.67
C ARG A 491 15.50 -19.89 11.57
N MET A 492 14.30 -19.80 11.00
CA MET A 492 13.06 -19.92 11.76
C MET A 492 12.81 -21.37 12.17
N VAL A 493 12.76 -21.64 13.47
CA VAL A 493 12.40 -22.95 14.01
C VAL A 493 10.92 -23.23 13.78
N ALA A 494 10.06 -22.27 14.09
CA ALA A 494 8.62 -22.35 13.88
C ALA A 494 7.97 -20.96 13.98
N ALA A 495 6.77 -20.82 13.42
CA ALA A 495 5.89 -19.67 13.60
C ALA A 495 4.59 -20.10 14.31
N TYR A 496 4.34 -19.64 15.53
CA TYR A 496 3.11 -19.89 16.26
C TYR A 496 2.12 -18.75 16.04
N VAL A 497 1.20 -18.94 15.11
CA VAL A 497 0.16 -17.99 14.73
C VAL A 497 -1.16 -18.43 15.36
N ILE A 498 -1.27 -18.24 16.68
CA ILE A 498 -2.38 -18.78 17.47
C ILE A 498 -3.46 -17.73 17.67
N GLY A 499 -4.73 -18.13 17.58
CA GLY A 499 -5.87 -17.23 17.73
C GLY A 499 -6.09 -16.29 16.55
N PHE A 500 -5.51 -16.61 15.39
CA PHE A 500 -5.80 -15.96 14.10
C PHE A 500 -5.66 -16.95 12.95
N ALA A 501 -6.60 -16.99 12.03
CA ALA A 501 -6.64 -18.03 11.02
C ALA A 501 -5.50 -17.93 9.99
N ILE A 502 -4.82 -19.06 9.76
CA ILE A 502 -4.08 -19.34 8.53
C ILE A 502 -4.98 -20.13 7.59
N THR A 503 -5.09 -19.70 6.33
CA THR A 503 -5.98 -20.31 5.35
C THR A 503 -5.22 -21.07 4.26
N LYS A 504 -5.90 -21.94 3.53
CA LYS A 504 -5.31 -22.61 2.36
C LYS A 504 -4.90 -21.58 1.31
N ASP A 505 -5.76 -20.60 1.07
CA ASP A 505 -5.51 -19.53 0.09
C ASP A 505 -4.26 -18.69 0.47
N TYR A 506 -4.07 -18.43 1.78
CA TYR A 506 -2.87 -17.77 2.28
C TYR A 506 -1.58 -18.58 1.98
N LEU A 507 -1.59 -19.89 2.16
CA LEU A 507 -0.44 -20.74 1.85
C LEU A 507 -0.19 -20.86 0.33
N GLU A 508 -1.25 -20.93 -0.47
CA GLU A 508 -1.15 -20.93 -1.94
C GLU A 508 -0.52 -19.63 -2.46
N ALA A 509 -0.90 -18.48 -1.88
CA ALA A 509 -0.31 -17.18 -2.21
C ALA A 509 1.14 -17.01 -1.72
N ASN A 510 1.57 -17.82 -0.74
CA ASN A 510 2.89 -17.73 -0.10
C ASN A 510 3.62 -19.09 -0.13
N PRO A 511 4.07 -19.59 -1.31
CA PRO A 511 4.60 -20.95 -1.47
C PRO A 511 5.93 -21.22 -0.75
N HIS A 512 6.58 -20.20 -0.21
CA HIS A 512 7.75 -20.31 0.66
C HIS A 512 7.39 -20.72 2.11
N LEU A 513 6.11 -20.65 2.48
CA LEU A 513 5.60 -21.00 3.80
C LEU A 513 5.01 -22.42 3.79
N LYS A 514 5.13 -23.12 4.94
CA LYS A 514 4.58 -24.47 5.14
C LYS A 514 3.80 -24.51 6.45
N PHE A 515 2.69 -25.23 6.46
CA PHE A 515 1.96 -25.52 7.70
C PHE A 515 2.47 -26.81 8.33
N ALA A 516 2.48 -26.89 9.67
CA ALA A 516 2.91 -28.07 10.40
C ALA A 516 1.99 -29.26 10.11
N ALA A 517 2.56 -30.42 9.86
CA ALA A 517 1.85 -31.68 9.68
C ALA A 517 2.02 -32.61 10.88
N GLU A 518 3.12 -32.46 11.62
CA GLU A 518 3.50 -33.31 12.77
C GLU A 518 4.06 -32.46 13.93
N GLU A 519 4.19 -33.11 15.09
CA GLU A 519 4.60 -32.47 16.36
C GLU A 519 5.99 -31.83 16.33
N SER A 520 6.93 -32.37 15.54
CA SER A 520 8.34 -31.97 15.54
C SER A 520 8.82 -31.30 14.24
N ASP A 521 7.90 -30.99 13.31
CA ASP A 521 8.27 -30.28 12.08
C ASP A 521 8.89 -28.93 12.39
N THR A 522 9.89 -28.53 11.58
CA THR A 522 10.59 -27.24 11.69
C THR A 522 10.45 -26.37 10.45
N GLY A 523 10.61 -25.05 10.57
CA GLY A 523 10.39 -24.10 9.49
C GLY A 523 8.92 -24.02 9.06
N VAL A 524 7.98 -24.22 9.99
CA VAL A 524 6.55 -24.38 9.73
C VAL A 524 5.69 -23.40 10.53
N ILE A 525 4.46 -23.20 10.08
CA ILE A 525 3.43 -22.44 10.80
C ILE A 525 2.58 -23.40 11.62
N ILE A 526 2.29 -23.01 12.83
CA ILE A 526 1.38 -23.68 13.78
C ILE A 526 0.22 -22.72 14.06
N SER A 527 -1.02 -23.13 13.86
CA SER A 527 -2.18 -22.27 14.09
C SER A 527 -3.41 -23.08 14.53
N TRP A 528 -4.21 -22.45 15.39
CA TRP A 528 -5.56 -22.86 15.74
C TRP A 528 -6.36 -21.70 16.33
N ASN A 529 -7.68 -21.87 16.38
CA ASN A 529 -8.65 -21.03 17.08
C ASN A 529 -9.57 -21.95 17.87
N THR A 530 -9.83 -21.66 19.13
CA THR A 530 -10.60 -22.54 20.03
C THR A 530 -12.04 -22.05 20.18
N GLU A 531 -12.98 -22.96 19.93
CA GLU A 531 -14.42 -22.70 20.02
C GLU A 531 -15.14 -23.79 20.80
N GLY A 532 -16.25 -23.41 21.43
CA GLY A 532 -17.16 -24.34 22.06
C GLY A 532 -18.27 -24.84 21.11
N PRO A 533 -19.07 -25.85 21.56
CA PRO A 533 -20.11 -26.48 20.75
C PRO A 533 -21.10 -25.50 20.12
N ARG A 534 -21.53 -24.46 20.82
CA ARG A 534 -22.52 -23.51 20.29
C ARG A 534 -22.02 -22.74 19.06
N ASN A 535 -20.75 -22.31 19.03
CA ASN A 535 -20.20 -21.66 17.85
C ASN A 535 -20.21 -22.56 16.63
N ILE A 536 -19.93 -23.86 16.83
CA ILE A 536 -19.93 -24.87 15.76
C ILE A 536 -21.36 -25.15 15.27
N GLU A 537 -22.28 -25.44 16.20
CA GLU A 537 -23.67 -25.80 15.91
C GLU A 537 -24.46 -24.66 15.24
N GLU A 538 -24.25 -23.43 15.71
CA GLU A 538 -24.90 -22.24 15.20
C GLU A 538 -24.19 -21.68 13.96
N ASN A 539 -23.02 -22.23 13.57
CA ASN A 539 -22.12 -21.67 12.56
C ASN A 539 -21.89 -20.16 12.77
N ALA A 540 -21.62 -19.80 14.02
CA ALA A 540 -21.55 -18.41 14.45
C ALA A 540 -20.39 -17.65 13.79
N SER A 541 -20.59 -16.36 13.52
CA SER A 541 -19.51 -15.49 13.03
C SER A 541 -18.40 -15.38 14.08
N ASN A 542 -17.15 -15.42 13.62
CA ASN A 542 -15.96 -15.24 14.45
C ASN A 542 -14.92 -14.47 13.63
N ALA A 543 -14.59 -13.26 14.05
CA ALA A 543 -13.76 -12.32 13.28
C ALA A 543 -12.33 -12.80 13.00
N VAL A 544 -11.79 -13.69 13.85
CA VAL A 544 -10.43 -14.24 13.67
C VAL A 544 -10.42 -15.55 12.90
N LEU A 545 -11.59 -16.06 12.48
CA LEU A 545 -11.74 -17.32 11.78
C LEU A 545 -12.19 -17.06 10.33
N LEU A 546 -11.24 -17.10 9.42
CA LEU A 546 -11.45 -16.81 8.00
C LEU A 546 -11.89 -18.08 7.23
N PRO A 547 -12.55 -17.93 6.06
CA PRO A 547 -12.89 -19.08 5.19
C PRO A 547 -11.63 -19.90 4.82
N ASN A 548 -11.78 -21.23 4.69
CA ASN A 548 -10.68 -22.16 4.40
C ASN A 548 -9.55 -22.19 5.44
N ALA A 549 -9.82 -21.79 6.69
CA ALA A 549 -8.86 -21.87 7.78
C ALA A 549 -8.35 -23.29 8.01
N ILE A 550 -7.12 -23.41 8.48
CA ILE A 550 -6.45 -24.65 8.83
C ILE A 550 -6.07 -24.59 10.33
N SER A 551 -6.36 -25.66 11.08
CA SER A 551 -5.91 -25.80 12.45
C SER A 551 -5.20 -27.13 12.67
N ILE A 552 -4.18 -27.11 13.55
CA ILE A 552 -3.57 -28.33 14.09
C ILE A 552 -4.06 -28.53 15.54
N ASN A 553 -4.35 -29.75 15.92
CA ASN A 553 -4.81 -30.06 17.28
C ASN A 553 -3.69 -29.84 18.30
N PRO A 554 -3.85 -28.97 19.32
CA PRO A 554 -2.79 -28.64 20.27
C PRO A 554 -2.45 -29.73 21.27
N LEU A 555 -3.22 -30.82 21.32
CA LEU A 555 -2.97 -31.96 22.21
C LEU A 555 -2.23 -33.11 21.52
N ASN A 556 -2.71 -33.52 20.33
CA ASN A 556 -2.16 -34.67 19.61
C ASN A 556 -1.37 -34.30 18.33
N TRP A 557 -1.29 -33.02 17.99
CA TRP A 557 -0.55 -32.44 16.85
C TRP A 557 -0.94 -33.00 15.48
N LYS A 558 -2.23 -33.35 15.31
CA LYS A 558 -2.81 -33.85 14.04
C LYS A 558 -3.67 -32.79 13.35
N LEU A 559 -3.75 -32.91 12.03
CA LEU A 559 -4.57 -32.05 11.15
C LEU A 559 -5.97 -32.63 10.89
N ASP A 560 -6.22 -33.87 11.29
CA ASP A 560 -7.48 -34.55 11.09
C ASP A 560 -8.43 -34.41 12.30
N GLU A 561 -9.65 -34.93 12.17
CA GLU A 561 -10.67 -34.86 13.22
C GLU A 561 -10.46 -35.89 14.36
N THR A 562 -9.24 -36.43 14.53
CA THR A 562 -8.93 -37.31 15.64
C THR A 562 -9.12 -36.56 16.97
N TYR A 563 -10.09 -37.02 17.75
CA TYR A 563 -10.36 -36.46 19.07
C TYR A 563 -9.23 -36.75 20.03
N ALA A 564 -8.79 -35.71 20.76
CA ALA A 564 -7.83 -35.81 21.87
C ALA A 564 -8.56 -35.51 23.19
N PRO A 565 -8.68 -36.49 24.10
CA PRO A 565 -9.38 -36.27 25.36
C PRO A 565 -8.60 -35.37 26.32
N ALA A 566 -9.29 -34.76 27.27
CA ALA A 566 -8.66 -33.90 28.29
C ALA A 566 -7.52 -34.59 29.09
N SER A 567 -7.48 -35.93 29.12
CA SER A 567 -6.37 -36.66 29.72
C SER A 567 -5.03 -36.56 28.97
N GLU A 568 -5.03 -36.07 27.72
CA GLU A 568 -3.84 -35.74 26.92
C GLU A 568 -3.37 -34.30 27.15
N ASN A 569 -4.17 -33.49 27.88
CA ASN A 569 -3.80 -32.14 28.27
C ASN A 569 -2.78 -32.21 29.45
N LEU A 570 -1.62 -31.62 29.23
CA LEU A 570 -0.52 -31.62 30.23
C LEU A 570 -0.69 -30.56 31.32
N GLY A 571 -1.74 -29.74 31.21
CA GLY A 571 -2.11 -28.72 32.20
C GLY A 571 -2.35 -27.34 31.58
N SER A 572 -3.40 -26.70 32.04
CA SER A 572 -3.86 -25.37 31.63
C SER A 572 -3.36 -24.30 32.61
N PHE A 573 -3.14 -23.07 32.13
CA PHE A 573 -2.78 -21.94 32.97
C PHE A 573 -4.06 -21.21 33.41
N VAL A 574 -4.39 -21.29 34.69
CA VAL A 574 -5.71 -20.88 35.18
C VAL A 574 -5.60 -20.02 36.44
N LEU A 575 -6.59 -19.13 36.65
CA LEU A 575 -6.72 -18.36 37.88
C LEU A 575 -7.29 -19.27 38.98
N ASN A 576 -6.54 -19.45 40.05
CA ASN A 576 -7.04 -20.07 41.27
C ASN A 576 -7.86 -19.03 42.05
N GLU A 577 -9.18 -19.14 42.03
CA GLU A 577 -10.09 -18.19 42.67
C GLU A 577 -9.89 -18.09 44.21
N LYS A 578 -9.35 -19.13 44.84
CA LYS A 578 -9.11 -19.13 46.30
C LYS A 578 -7.87 -18.34 46.69
N THR A 579 -6.85 -18.34 45.84
CA THR A 579 -5.56 -17.68 46.12
C THR A 579 -5.41 -16.36 45.36
N GLY A 580 -6.23 -16.12 44.33
CA GLY A 580 -6.09 -15.01 43.40
C GLY A 580 -4.83 -15.09 42.54
N LYS A 581 -4.20 -16.26 42.41
CA LYS A 581 -2.97 -16.47 41.65
C LYS A 581 -3.22 -17.39 40.47
N TYR A 582 -2.49 -17.12 39.38
CA TYR A 582 -2.45 -18.04 38.26
C TYR A 582 -1.52 -19.22 38.55
N GLU A 583 -1.97 -20.43 38.21
CA GLU A 583 -1.24 -21.68 38.41
C GLU A 583 -1.61 -22.72 37.36
N ILE A 584 -0.84 -23.80 37.27
CA ILE A 584 -1.19 -24.93 36.40
C ILE A 584 -2.32 -25.72 37.05
N GLY A 585 -3.42 -25.85 36.28
CA GLY A 585 -4.62 -26.57 36.70
C GLY A 585 -5.21 -27.41 35.57
N ASP A 586 -6.37 -28.00 35.86
CA ASP A 586 -7.13 -28.79 34.89
C ASP A 586 -8.54 -28.19 34.78
N ILE A 587 -8.90 -27.79 33.57
CA ILE A 587 -10.24 -27.26 33.21
C ILE A 587 -11.00 -28.21 32.31
N GLY A 588 -10.52 -29.44 32.13
CA GLY A 588 -11.11 -30.43 31.25
C GLY A 588 -11.02 -30.07 29.75
N ALA A 589 -10.03 -29.26 29.35
CA ALA A 589 -9.85 -28.89 27.97
C ALA A 589 -9.40 -30.08 27.11
N ASP A 590 -10.28 -30.58 26.30
CA ASP A 590 -10.07 -31.53 25.22
C ASP A 590 -9.87 -30.79 23.89
N ALA A 591 -9.61 -31.50 22.80
CA ALA A 591 -9.43 -30.86 21.50
C ALA A 591 -9.83 -31.79 20.33
N GLN A 592 -10.62 -31.25 19.41
CA GLN A 592 -10.91 -31.90 18.13
C GLN A 592 -10.88 -30.87 17.01
N VAL A 593 -10.14 -31.16 15.94
CA VAL A 593 -10.20 -30.31 14.73
C VAL A 593 -11.57 -30.42 14.09
N VAL A 594 -12.20 -29.30 13.74
CA VAL A 594 -13.42 -29.22 12.93
C VAL A 594 -13.03 -28.78 11.54
N LEU A 595 -12.78 -29.72 10.64
CA LEU A 595 -12.24 -29.48 9.30
C LEU A 595 -13.10 -28.55 8.47
N SER A 596 -14.42 -28.64 8.60
CA SER A 596 -15.37 -27.79 7.85
C SER A 596 -15.31 -26.31 8.26
N ARG A 597 -14.72 -26.01 9.42
CA ARG A 597 -14.66 -24.69 10.01
C ARG A 597 -13.20 -24.20 10.19
N GLY A 598 -12.25 -25.12 10.28
CA GLY A 598 -10.84 -24.81 10.51
C GLY A 598 -10.57 -24.30 11.94
N SER A 599 -11.31 -24.80 12.93
CA SER A 599 -11.15 -24.45 14.34
C SER A 599 -10.97 -25.71 15.21
N ILE A 600 -10.64 -25.51 16.49
CA ILE A 600 -10.60 -26.55 17.52
C ILE A 600 -11.88 -26.47 18.35
N LEU A 601 -12.65 -27.56 18.38
CA LEU A 601 -13.75 -27.77 19.30
C LEU A 601 -13.20 -28.22 20.64
N THR A 602 -13.62 -27.58 21.73
CA THR A 602 -13.34 -27.99 23.12
C THR A 602 -14.60 -27.94 23.99
N ASN A 603 -14.63 -28.81 25.01
CA ASN A 603 -15.62 -28.81 26.08
C ASN A 603 -15.05 -28.28 27.39
N ALA A 604 -14.02 -27.45 27.33
CA ALA A 604 -13.38 -26.88 28.53
C ALA A 604 -14.39 -26.22 29.47
N ASN A 605 -14.21 -26.43 30.77
CA ASN A 605 -15.00 -25.76 31.78
C ASN A 605 -14.44 -24.37 32.07
N SER A 606 -14.78 -23.43 31.20
CA SER A 606 -14.35 -22.05 31.28
C SER A 606 -15.44 -21.12 30.72
N GLU A 607 -15.40 -19.85 31.12
CA GLU A 607 -16.29 -18.84 30.57
C GLU A 607 -15.83 -18.44 29.16
N PRO A 608 -16.72 -18.47 28.17
CA PRO A 608 -16.38 -18.07 26.81
C PRO A 608 -16.22 -16.55 26.68
N VAL A 609 -15.41 -16.12 25.71
CA VAL A 609 -15.48 -14.76 25.19
C VAL A 609 -16.72 -14.70 24.28
N GLY A 610 -17.75 -14.01 24.73
CA GLY A 610 -19.01 -13.88 24.00
C GLY A 610 -19.07 -12.61 23.16
N GLY A 611 -20.17 -12.45 22.42
CA GLY A 611 -20.54 -11.22 21.74
C GLY A 611 -20.50 -11.29 20.22
N ASP A 612 -20.77 -10.15 19.61
CA ASP A 612 -20.95 -10.04 18.13
C ASP A 612 -19.65 -10.29 17.33
N VAL A 613 -18.49 -10.14 17.97
CA VAL A 613 -17.18 -10.29 17.32
C VAL A 613 -16.76 -11.76 17.22
N PHE A 614 -16.94 -12.56 18.27
CA PHE A 614 -16.41 -13.91 18.37
C PHE A 614 -17.48 -15.02 18.42
N GLY A 615 -18.75 -14.64 18.40
CA GLY A 615 -19.87 -15.58 18.55
C GLY A 615 -20.17 -15.96 20.01
N PRO A 616 -21.21 -16.80 20.25
CA PRO A 616 -21.75 -17.05 21.57
C PRO A 616 -20.86 -17.94 22.47
N GLN A 617 -19.89 -18.67 21.90
CA GLN A 617 -19.04 -19.58 22.66
C GLN A 617 -17.64 -19.71 22.04
N SER A 618 -16.93 -18.60 21.93
CA SER A 618 -15.51 -18.60 21.59
C SER A 618 -14.66 -18.72 22.85
N PHE A 619 -13.59 -19.49 22.78
CA PHE A 619 -12.56 -19.57 23.81
C PHE A 619 -11.26 -18.90 23.34
N HIS A 620 -11.37 -17.84 22.58
CA HIS A 620 -10.24 -17.12 22.00
C HIS A 620 -9.16 -16.74 23.03
N ASN A 621 -9.56 -16.25 24.22
CA ASN A 621 -8.61 -15.96 25.31
C ASN A 621 -7.99 -17.24 25.91
N GLY A 622 -8.54 -18.41 25.61
CA GLY A 622 -8.06 -19.70 26.04
C GLY A 622 -7.11 -20.39 25.08
N ASP A 623 -6.90 -19.85 23.89
CA ASP A 623 -6.10 -20.49 22.83
C ASP A 623 -4.69 -20.92 23.31
N TYR A 624 -4.04 -20.13 24.16
CA TYR A 624 -2.77 -20.47 24.81
C TYR A 624 -2.97 -21.15 26.16
N THR A 625 -3.79 -20.54 26.98
CA THR A 625 -3.88 -20.91 28.40
C THR A 625 -4.49 -22.29 28.64
N PHE A 626 -5.41 -22.74 27.76
CA PHE A 626 -6.01 -24.07 27.84
C PHE A 626 -4.99 -25.19 27.58
N TYR A 627 -4.04 -24.97 26.69
CA TYR A 627 -3.06 -25.95 26.21
C TYR A 627 -1.64 -25.57 26.61
N TYR A 628 -1.48 -24.83 27.72
CA TYR A 628 -0.25 -24.17 28.13
C TYR A 628 0.96 -25.11 28.17
N ASN A 629 0.86 -26.22 28.90
CA ASN A 629 1.97 -27.17 29.03
C ASN A 629 2.18 -28.01 27.75
N ASN A 630 1.14 -28.23 26.94
CA ASN A 630 1.28 -28.89 25.63
C ASN A 630 2.08 -28.01 24.66
N ILE A 631 1.87 -26.68 24.69
CA ILE A 631 2.65 -25.74 23.90
C ILE A 631 4.11 -25.73 24.38
N LYS A 632 4.35 -25.65 25.70
CA LYS A 632 5.73 -25.72 26.28
C LYS A 632 6.48 -26.96 25.82
N ASP A 633 5.86 -28.12 25.90
CA ASP A 633 6.43 -29.40 25.47
C ASP A 633 6.70 -29.43 23.98
N ASN A 634 5.77 -28.92 23.15
CA ASN A 634 5.93 -28.84 21.71
C ASN A 634 7.06 -27.87 21.29
N VAL A 635 7.17 -26.71 21.93
CA VAL A 635 8.28 -25.76 21.70
C VAL A 635 9.62 -26.45 21.97
N ALA A 636 9.75 -27.16 23.10
CA ALA A 636 10.98 -27.90 23.45
C ALA A 636 11.32 -28.97 22.40
N LYS A 637 10.31 -29.72 21.90
CA LYS A 637 10.48 -30.76 20.86
C LYS A 637 10.93 -30.17 19.54
N ARG A 638 10.32 -29.07 19.07
CA ARG A 638 10.69 -28.40 17.79
C ARG A 638 12.09 -27.78 17.89
N VAL A 639 12.44 -27.15 19.02
CA VAL A 639 13.79 -26.65 19.24
C VAL A 639 14.80 -27.81 19.18
N ALA A 640 14.53 -28.91 19.87
CA ALA A 640 15.42 -30.08 19.84
C ALA A 640 15.56 -30.69 18.45
N ALA A 641 14.45 -30.81 17.68
CA ALA A 641 14.47 -31.31 16.32
C ALA A 641 15.31 -30.41 15.41
N TYR A 642 15.10 -29.08 15.47
CA TYR A 642 15.85 -28.11 14.68
C TYR A 642 17.36 -28.16 14.98
N MET A 643 17.73 -28.25 16.26
CA MET A 643 19.13 -28.32 16.68
C MET A 643 19.79 -29.65 16.31
N ALA A 644 19.03 -30.73 16.15
CA ALA A 644 19.53 -32.03 15.73
C ALA A 644 19.80 -32.14 14.24
N ASP A 645 19.10 -31.33 13.42
CA ASP A 645 19.24 -31.27 11.95
C ASP A 645 20.42 -30.36 11.50
N LYS A 646 21.06 -29.64 12.42
CA LYS A 646 22.22 -28.76 12.22
C LYS A 646 23.51 -29.37 12.74
#